data_7d98ea5697b3accc15a2592328d51adc
#
_entry.id   7d98ea5697b3accc15a2592328d51adc
#
_cell.length_a   1.000
_cell.length_b   1.000
_cell.length_c   1.000
_cell.angle_alpha   90.00
_cell.angle_beta   90.00
_cell.angle_gamma   90.00
#
_symmetry.space_group_name_H-M   'P 1'
#
loop_
_entity.id
_entity.type
_entity.pdbx_description
1 polymer ?
#
loop_
_entity_poly.entity_id
_entity_poly.type
_entity_poly.pdbx_seq_one_letter_code
_entity_poly.pdbx_strand_id
1 'polypeptide(L)'
;MTTKEDVSYWTLSVTILRAQNNHSQDYWSESDCYVTLRLPTASARTYQTKIVPNSQSPEWNETFNFRVHSHVKNILEVKLYDDDLVSDDLISTLLFDISNLTPGKKETKVFTTHPQTKDELLVEFELLESEEPSHEYLTNGILVAAPFSALDISIDKLLSNEKIKDMVLKLRGAYQEDIKIPNTQKARNLRFYINRDLETELGVAPPDNDNEANDVTASAVPLLSAVPLQPLRAGHEGKVTLPIGQDTVDLELQTHDCMEEGLEVRLDFDIPPQEKEYLEKRKVVVGQALQKLLGLSSPPGPKKVPVIALVGSGGGTRAMTGLFGSLKGLQQIGVLDAATYITGVSGSTWTMTSLYQQANWSQQDLNSAISAMEGEMTKRFLSSFSIDKLQYYKDEMDKKRKEGHIVSLVDMWGLVLEHMIFGKKTTSTLSDQQRAVTEGQNPFPIYTAVNMKDGITGCEAEAEWCEFTPYEVGIPKYGAFVRAEEFGNQFFLGHRIKKLPEIRIPYLMGIWSSFFSVSMTQLWQRATGAQPSWTPWLGPDVSNIEVDSEPSTLDTYLLNPVTGVAKMVTDFFKNRPVIAHMYNFMCGLFLHWNYNKHSNFNAWKDTHPDAFPNRLTPADPTLRLVDAGHAINIGCVPVLRPERDVDLIISLSYSWDPDNIFKVLKRTATYCKDHEIPFPSIDFVRLDNEPQQELYVFEDKENPKAPIVLYFPLLNVTYKEFKAPGVPRVGEAEIKAGEVDVRTSNSPYKTNNMTYSKEDYQALVELMSYNVTNNKESILEAIHRALERKESKIPQYHDA
;
A
#
# COMPACT_ATOMS: atom_id res chain seq x y z
N MET A 1 -2.92 6.05 19.87
CA MET A 1 -1.86 6.48 20.80
C MET A 1 -1.01 5.28 21.14
N THR A 2 0.29 5.39 21.00
CA THR A 2 1.22 4.30 21.37
C THR A 2 1.21 4.13 22.87
N THR A 3 1.03 2.91 23.34
CA THR A 3 1.04 2.55 24.76
C THR A 3 2.17 1.58 25.05
N LYS A 4 2.57 1.54 26.32
CA LYS A 4 3.50 0.55 26.83
C LYS A 4 2.73 -0.56 27.53
N GLU A 5 3.07 -1.79 27.22
CA GLU A 5 2.47 -2.98 27.82
C GLU A 5 3.56 -3.90 28.38
N ASP A 6 3.29 -4.45 29.57
CA ASP A 6 4.15 -5.47 30.18
C ASP A 6 3.80 -6.83 29.59
N VAL A 7 4.78 -7.48 28.98
CA VAL A 7 4.60 -8.75 28.27
C VAL A 7 5.24 -9.88 29.06
N SER A 8 4.48 -10.95 29.25
CA SER A 8 4.97 -12.21 29.78
C SER A 8 5.17 -13.24 28.67
N TYR A 9 5.85 -14.32 28.99
CA TYR A 9 6.11 -15.42 28.07
C TYR A 9 5.46 -16.69 28.54
N TRP A 10 5.08 -17.52 27.57
CA TRP A 10 4.56 -18.85 27.79
C TRP A 10 5.42 -19.88 27.07
N THR A 11 5.43 -21.11 27.61
CA THR A 11 5.96 -22.29 26.92
C THR A 11 4.80 -23.07 26.37
N LEU A 12 4.72 -23.21 25.06
CA LEU A 12 3.74 -24.03 24.37
C LEU A 12 4.39 -25.34 23.97
N SER A 13 3.85 -26.45 24.49
CA SER A 13 4.21 -27.80 24.04
C SER A 13 3.13 -28.31 23.10
N VAL A 14 3.52 -28.74 21.91
CA VAL A 14 2.64 -29.30 20.88
C VAL A 14 3.08 -30.72 20.60
N THR A 15 2.25 -31.70 20.93
CA THR A 15 2.52 -33.11 20.64
C THR A 15 1.64 -33.58 19.51
N ILE A 16 2.26 -33.94 18.39
CA ILE A 16 1.56 -34.59 17.29
C ILE A 16 1.40 -36.05 17.62
N LEU A 17 0.17 -36.46 17.91
CA LEU A 17 -0.12 -37.82 18.35
C LEU A 17 -0.23 -38.77 17.18
N ARG A 18 -1.29 -38.64 16.40
CA ARG A 18 -1.59 -39.52 15.26
C ARG A 18 -2.56 -38.86 14.29
N ALA A 19 -2.58 -39.39 13.08
CA ALA A 19 -3.68 -39.15 12.13
C ALA A 19 -4.51 -40.44 12.00
N GLN A 20 -5.79 -40.26 11.68
CA GLN A 20 -6.71 -41.39 11.49
C GLN A 20 -7.52 -41.16 10.22
N ASN A 21 -7.48 -42.14 9.31
CA ASN A 21 -8.33 -42.18 8.15
C ASN A 21 -9.65 -42.89 8.51
N ASN A 22 -10.78 -42.23 8.34
CA ASN A 22 -12.10 -42.75 8.64
C ASN A 22 -12.80 -43.39 7.45
N HIS A 23 -12.13 -43.45 6.27
CA HIS A 23 -12.67 -44.05 5.05
C HIS A 23 -11.84 -45.24 4.53
N SER A 24 -12.54 -46.27 4.10
CA SER A 24 -11.98 -47.55 3.64
C SER A 24 -11.56 -47.56 2.16
N GLN A 25 -11.41 -46.42 1.51
CA GLN A 25 -11.02 -46.34 0.10
C GLN A 25 -9.83 -45.40 -0.13
N ASP A 26 -8.69 -46.02 -0.39
CA ASP A 26 -7.59 -45.72 -1.30
C ASP A 26 -6.86 -44.38 -1.32
N TYR A 27 -7.16 -43.38 -0.47
CA TYR A 27 -6.37 -42.14 -0.45
C TYR A 27 -5.09 -42.19 0.41
N TRP A 28 -5.02 -43.10 1.36
CA TRP A 28 -3.91 -43.19 2.32
C TRP A 28 -3.23 -44.57 2.37
N SER A 29 -3.59 -45.48 1.48
CA SER A 29 -3.16 -46.90 1.62
C SER A 29 -1.68 -47.15 1.33
N GLU A 30 -0.97 -46.13 0.79
CA GLU A 30 0.45 -46.22 0.43
C GLU A 30 1.20 -44.91 0.77
N SER A 31 0.64 -44.03 1.61
CA SER A 31 1.21 -42.72 1.88
C SER A 31 2.25 -42.75 2.97
N ASP A 32 3.35 -42.03 2.75
CA ASP A 32 4.45 -41.83 3.68
C ASP A 32 4.27 -40.48 4.38
N CYS A 33 3.47 -40.46 5.48
CA CYS A 33 2.98 -39.22 6.07
C CYS A 33 3.94 -38.58 7.07
N TYR A 34 4.00 -37.25 7.03
CA TYR A 34 4.63 -36.43 8.04
C TYR A 34 3.86 -35.12 8.28
N VAL A 35 4.13 -34.49 9.42
CA VAL A 35 3.50 -33.22 9.82
C VAL A 35 4.58 -32.17 10.00
N THR A 36 4.30 -30.97 9.47
CA THR A 36 5.12 -29.80 9.76
C THR A 36 4.38 -28.80 10.64
N LEU A 37 5.14 -28.11 11.49
CA LEU A 37 4.65 -27.08 12.41
C LEU A 37 5.43 -25.80 12.19
N ARG A 38 4.69 -24.69 12.11
CA ARG A 38 5.25 -23.35 11.99
C ARG A 38 4.52 -22.39 12.91
N LEU A 39 5.25 -21.69 13.76
CA LEU A 39 4.75 -20.62 14.61
C LEU A 39 5.64 -19.38 14.42
N PRO A 40 5.34 -18.51 13.42
CA PRO A 40 6.23 -17.43 12.99
C PRO A 40 6.50 -16.39 14.08
N THR A 41 5.63 -16.28 15.06
CA THR A 41 5.80 -15.37 16.21
C THR A 41 6.75 -15.90 17.28
N ALA A 42 7.14 -17.16 17.20
CA ALA A 42 8.05 -17.80 18.16
C ALA A 42 9.34 -18.31 17.51
N SER A 43 9.27 -18.79 16.27
CA SER A 43 10.42 -19.43 15.61
C SER A 43 10.38 -19.18 14.09
N ALA A 44 11.53 -18.88 13.52
CA ALA A 44 11.73 -18.86 12.08
C ALA A 44 11.83 -20.26 11.46
N ARG A 45 11.92 -21.29 12.27
CA ARG A 45 12.03 -22.68 11.83
C ARG A 45 10.67 -23.27 11.49
N THR A 46 10.69 -24.19 10.53
CA THR A 46 9.63 -25.17 10.34
C THR A 46 10.05 -26.46 10.99
N TYR A 47 9.29 -26.95 11.95
CA TYR A 47 9.51 -28.24 12.59
C TYR A 47 8.81 -29.32 11.79
N GLN A 48 9.37 -30.52 11.80
CA GLN A 48 8.84 -31.66 11.07
C GLN A 48 8.93 -32.92 11.94
N THR A 49 7.86 -33.72 11.93
CA THR A 49 7.88 -35.07 12.52
C THR A 49 8.71 -36.01 11.63
N LYS A 50 9.03 -37.17 12.15
CA LYS A 50 9.52 -38.30 11.33
C LYS A 50 8.46 -38.64 10.26
N ILE A 51 8.94 -39.21 9.17
CA ILE A 51 8.09 -39.77 8.12
C ILE A 51 7.64 -41.16 8.60
N VAL A 52 6.34 -41.44 8.54
CA VAL A 52 5.78 -42.77 8.86
C VAL A 52 5.34 -43.38 7.54
N PRO A 53 6.10 -44.38 7.04
CA PRO A 53 5.87 -44.94 5.72
C PRO A 53 4.66 -45.88 5.71
N ASN A 54 3.92 -45.89 4.60
CA ASN A 54 2.88 -46.84 4.24
C ASN A 54 1.82 -47.06 5.36
N SER A 55 1.32 -45.99 5.99
CA SER A 55 0.40 -46.12 7.12
C SER A 55 -0.93 -45.41 6.88
N GLN A 56 -2.04 -46.12 7.10
CA GLN A 56 -3.38 -45.55 7.13
C GLN A 56 -3.70 -44.81 8.44
N SER A 57 -2.91 -45.06 9.47
CA SER A 57 -3.06 -44.43 10.78
C SER A 57 -1.68 -44.12 11.34
N PRO A 58 -0.95 -43.18 10.80
CA PRO A 58 0.41 -42.85 11.23
C PRO A 58 0.40 -42.34 12.67
N GLU A 59 1.32 -42.81 13.48
CA GLU A 59 1.54 -42.41 14.86
C GLU A 59 2.95 -41.83 15.01
N TRP A 60 3.01 -40.61 15.52
CA TRP A 60 4.27 -39.87 15.71
C TRP A 60 4.64 -39.81 17.20
N ASN A 61 3.73 -39.32 18.03
CA ASN A 61 3.97 -39.06 19.47
C ASN A 61 5.20 -38.17 19.69
N GLU A 62 5.37 -37.15 18.85
CA GLU A 62 6.50 -36.24 18.90
C GLU A 62 6.06 -34.86 19.43
N THR A 63 6.85 -34.30 20.36
CA THR A 63 6.57 -33.03 21.01
C THR A 63 7.55 -31.96 20.56
N PHE A 64 6.98 -30.81 20.25
CA PHE A 64 7.70 -29.59 19.86
C PHE A 64 7.36 -28.47 20.84
N ASN A 65 8.39 -27.72 21.25
CA ASN A 65 8.24 -26.65 22.24
C ASN A 65 8.51 -25.28 21.60
N PHE A 66 7.65 -24.32 21.94
CA PHE A 66 7.75 -22.94 21.49
C PHE A 66 7.72 -22.00 22.68
N ARG A 67 8.60 -20.97 22.65
CA ARG A 67 8.53 -19.84 23.55
C ARG A 67 7.59 -18.81 22.97
N VAL A 68 6.48 -18.54 23.63
CA VAL A 68 5.38 -17.73 23.09
C VAL A 68 5.29 -16.40 23.82
N HIS A 69 5.22 -15.33 23.04
CA HIS A 69 4.99 -13.97 23.51
C HIS A 69 3.48 -13.77 23.78
N SER A 70 3.09 -13.37 25.00
CA SER A 70 1.68 -13.33 25.42
C SER A 70 0.84 -12.24 24.74
N HIS A 71 1.47 -11.15 24.26
CA HIS A 71 0.76 -10.00 23.70
C HIS A 71 0.75 -9.93 22.17
N VAL A 72 1.18 -10.98 21.49
CA VAL A 72 1.06 -11.10 20.04
C VAL A 72 0.04 -12.16 19.66
N LYS A 73 -0.50 -12.03 18.46
CA LYS A 73 -1.41 -13.02 17.89
C LYS A 73 -0.63 -14.23 17.42
N ASN A 74 -0.76 -15.32 18.14
CA ASN A 74 -0.03 -16.55 17.86
C ASN A 74 -0.91 -17.53 17.09
N ILE A 75 -0.62 -17.75 15.82
CA ILE A 75 -1.30 -18.74 14.98
C ILE A 75 -0.32 -19.83 14.60
N LEU A 76 -0.60 -21.03 15.08
CA LEU A 76 0.15 -22.23 14.72
C LEU A 76 -0.35 -22.75 13.37
N GLU A 77 0.54 -22.87 12.41
CA GLU A 77 0.30 -23.54 11.14
C GLU A 77 0.73 -25.00 11.25
N VAL A 78 -0.20 -25.92 11.01
CA VAL A 78 0.04 -27.35 10.98
C VAL A 78 -0.29 -27.87 9.61
N LYS A 79 0.68 -28.48 8.95
CA LYS A 79 0.48 -29.05 7.61
C LYS A 79 0.80 -30.53 7.63
N LEU A 80 -0.08 -31.29 6.98
CA LEU A 80 0.08 -32.73 6.79
C LEU A 80 0.47 -32.98 5.35
N TYR A 81 1.54 -33.75 5.15
CA TYR A 81 2.10 -34.09 3.84
C TYR A 81 2.17 -35.58 3.62
N ASP A 82 2.16 -35.96 2.36
CA ASP A 82 2.58 -37.26 1.85
C ASP A 82 3.93 -37.09 1.16
N ASP A 83 4.94 -37.88 1.58
CA ASP A 83 6.29 -37.83 1.07
C ASP A 83 6.41 -38.69 -0.21
N ASP A 84 6.44 -38.06 -1.36
CA ASP A 84 6.54 -38.69 -2.65
C ASP A 84 7.93 -38.53 -3.28
N LEU A 85 8.35 -39.50 -4.08
CA LEU A 85 9.67 -39.53 -4.74
C LEU A 85 9.95 -38.32 -5.66
N VAL A 86 8.94 -37.59 -6.07
CA VAL A 86 9.09 -36.49 -7.04
C VAL A 86 8.75 -35.15 -6.41
N SER A 87 7.69 -35.07 -5.63
CA SER A 87 7.26 -33.88 -4.89
C SER A 87 6.33 -34.29 -3.77
N ASP A 88 6.51 -33.68 -2.60
CA ASP A 88 5.62 -33.91 -1.46
C ASP A 88 4.23 -33.32 -1.73
N ASP A 89 3.20 -34.14 -1.54
CA ASP A 89 1.82 -33.70 -1.71
C ASP A 89 1.24 -33.14 -0.40
N LEU A 90 0.79 -31.91 -0.42
CA LEU A 90 0.13 -31.27 0.71
C LEU A 90 -1.30 -31.81 0.86
N ILE A 91 -1.54 -32.57 1.89
CA ILE A 91 -2.85 -33.14 2.21
C ILE A 91 -3.78 -32.11 2.87
N SER A 92 -3.28 -31.41 3.88
CA SER A 92 -4.09 -30.44 4.66
C SER A 92 -3.26 -29.35 5.30
N THR A 93 -3.86 -28.16 5.42
CA THR A 93 -3.32 -27.05 6.21
C THR A 93 -4.34 -26.68 7.30
N LEU A 94 -3.89 -26.68 8.54
CA LEU A 94 -4.66 -26.29 9.71
C LEU A 94 -4.04 -25.04 10.32
N LEU A 95 -4.88 -24.09 10.69
CA LEU A 95 -4.47 -22.87 11.40
C LEU A 95 -5.11 -22.89 12.79
N PHE A 96 -4.31 -22.84 13.82
CA PHE A 96 -4.79 -22.91 15.19
C PHE A 96 -4.37 -21.68 16.00
N ASP A 97 -5.37 -20.97 16.54
CA ASP A 97 -5.15 -19.85 17.44
C ASP A 97 -4.86 -20.35 18.85
N ILE A 98 -3.65 -20.08 19.34
CA ILE A 98 -3.19 -20.50 20.66
C ILE A 98 -4.03 -19.89 21.79
N SER A 99 -4.65 -18.73 21.56
CA SER A 99 -5.54 -18.10 22.56
C SER A 99 -6.77 -18.96 22.93
N ASN A 100 -7.06 -19.99 22.14
CA ASN A 100 -8.10 -20.98 22.45
C ASN A 100 -7.68 -22.05 23.47
N LEU A 101 -6.44 -22.01 23.94
CA LEU A 101 -5.94 -22.92 24.99
C LEU A 101 -6.16 -22.33 26.39
N THR A 102 -6.41 -23.20 27.35
CA THR A 102 -6.47 -22.82 28.75
C THR A 102 -5.08 -22.96 29.38
N PRO A 103 -4.44 -21.88 29.85
CA PRO A 103 -3.14 -21.99 30.51
C PRO A 103 -3.16 -22.96 31.69
N GLY A 104 -2.10 -23.75 31.84
CA GLY A 104 -1.94 -24.74 32.90
C GLY A 104 -2.74 -26.03 32.70
N LYS A 105 -3.43 -26.18 31.57
CA LYS A 105 -4.21 -27.36 31.26
C LYS A 105 -3.68 -28.06 30.02
N LYS A 106 -3.55 -29.37 30.10
CA LYS A 106 -3.22 -30.22 28.97
C LYS A 106 -4.50 -30.58 28.22
N GLU A 107 -4.55 -30.25 26.94
CA GLU A 107 -5.75 -30.42 26.11
C GLU A 107 -5.42 -31.16 24.82
N THR A 108 -6.21 -32.19 24.50
CA THR A 108 -6.14 -32.84 23.19
C THR A 108 -7.22 -32.26 22.28
N LYS A 109 -6.82 -31.82 21.10
CA LYS A 109 -7.71 -31.31 20.04
C LYS A 109 -7.73 -32.27 18.87
N VAL A 110 -8.90 -32.43 18.28
CA VAL A 110 -9.13 -33.25 17.12
C VAL A 110 -9.40 -32.30 15.96
N PHE A 111 -8.60 -32.35 14.90
CA PHE A 111 -8.75 -31.54 13.72
C PHE A 111 -9.20 -32.39 12.55
N THR A 112 -10.25 -31.99 11.88
CA THR A 112 -10.68 -32.60 10.62
C THR A 112 -9.76 -32.14 9.51
N THR A 113 -9.05 -33.07 8.90
CA THR A 113 -8.09 -32.78 7.82
C THR A 113 -8.74 -32.73 6.45
N HIS A 114 -9.88 -33.44 6.30
CA HIS A 114 -10.65 -33.43 5.07
C HIS A 114 -12.16 -33.45 5.37
N PRO A 115 -12.91 -32.37 4.97
CA PRO A 115 -14.33 -32.21 5.36
C PRO A 115 -15.25 -33.33 4.88
N GLN A 116 -14.93 -33.96 3.74
CA GLN A 116 -15.79 -35.01 3.13
C GLN A 116 -15.51 -36.39 3.72
N THR A 117 -14.26 -36.70 4.00
CA THR A 117 -13.84 -38.02 4.49
C THR A 117 -13.85 -38.11 6.03
N LYS A 118 -13.89 -36.95 6.70
CA LYS A 118 -13.79 -36.84 8.16
C LYS A 118 -12.52 -37.48 8.73
N ASP A 119 -11.44 -37.38 7.96
CA ASP A 119 -10.12 -37.77 8.46
C ASP A 119 -9.69 -36.80 9.55
N GLU A 120 -8.96 -37.31 10.54
CA GLU A 120 -8.67 -36.59 11.77
C GLU A 120 -7.18 -36.58 12.06
N LEU A 121 -6.69 -35.44 12.57
CA LEU A 121 -5.37 -35.30 13.18
C LEU A 121 -5.56 -34.98 14.67
N LEU A 122 -4.94 -35.77 15.52
CA LEU A 122 -4.97 -35.59 16.98
C LEU A 122 -3.69 -34.89 17.43
N VAL A 123 -3.87 -33.76 18.09
CA VAL A 123 -2.78 -32.94 18.62
C VAL A 123 -3.04 -32.59 20.06
N GLU A 124 -2.06 -32.82 20.91
CA GLU A 124 -2.11 -32.47 22.34
C GLU A 124 -1.32 -31.16 22.55
N PHE A 125 -1.92 -30.27 23.31
CA PHE A 125 -1.35 -28.97 23.66
C PHE A 125 -1.21 -28.81 25.15
N GLU A 126 -0.13 -28.17 25.59
CA GLU A 126 0.05 -27.68 26.93
C GLU A 126 0.65 -26.30 26.92
N LEU A 127 0.01 -25.32 27.54
CA LEU A 127 0.45 -23.95 27.63
C LEU A 127 0.78 -23.60 29.07
N LEU A 128 2.06 -23.38 29.37
CA LEU A 128 2.54 -23.07 30.72
C LEU A 128 3.13 -21.68 30.77
N GLU A 129 2.83 -20.92 31.83
CA GLU A 129 3.45 -19.65 32.09
C GLU A 129 4.96 -19.82 32.33
N SER A 130 5.77 -18.97 31.70
CA SER A 130 7.21 -18.97 31.88
C SER A 130 7.58 -18.14 33.13
N GLU A 131 8.62 -18.56 33.85
CA GLU A 131 9.21 -17.79 34.96
C GLU A 131 10.09 -16.63 34.48
N GLU A 132 10.19 -16.42 33.18
CA GLU A 132 10.94 -15.29 32.61
C GLU A 132 10.36 -13.95 33.04
N PRO A 133 11.21 -12.95 33.36
CA PRO A 133 10.72 -11.63 33.73
C PRO A 133 9.95 -11.00 32.56
N SER A 134 8.89 -10.27 32.88
CA SER A 134 8.15 -9.47 31.92
C SER A 134 9.03 -8.35 31.34
N HIS A 135 8.74 -7.98 30.12
CA HIS A 135 9.38 -6.85 29.42
C HIS A 135 8.32 -5.87 28.94
N GLU A 136 8.71 -4.62 28.82
CA GLU A 136 7.87 -3.53 28.34
C GLU A 136 7.96 -3.42 26.81
N TYR A 137 6.80 -3.42 26.12
CA TYR A 137 6.71 -3.29 24.67
C TYR A 137 5.83 -2.12 24.27
N LEU A 138 6.08 -1.58 23.08
CA LEU A 138 5.29 -0.51 22.49
C LEU A 138 4.25 -1.08 21.52
N THR A 139 3.01 -0.63 21.63
CA THR A 139 1.91 -1.04 20.76
C THR A 139 0.94 0.11 20.51
N ASN A 140 0.28 0.10 19.35
CA ASN A 140 -0.89 0.92 19.08
C ASN A 140 -2.22 0.12 19.16
N GLY A 141 -2.17 -1.11 19.68
CA GLY A 141 -3.30 -2.03 19.78
C GLY A 141 -3.49 -2.92 18.54
N ILE A 142 -2.77 -2.65 17.45
CA ILE A 142 -2.73 -3.51 16.24
C ILE A 142 -1.33 -4.07 16.03
N LEU A 143 -0.31 -3.23 16.07
CA LEU A 143 1.08 -3.62 15.89
C LEU A 143 1.83 -3.60 17.22
N VAL A 144 2.74 -4.56 17.38
CA VAL A 144 3.63 -4.68 18.53
C VAL A 144 5.06 -4.55 18.06
N ALA A 145 5.80 -3.59 18.63
CA ALA A 145 7.22 -3.40 18.40
C ALA A 145 8.03 -4.19 19.43
N ALA A 146 8.78 -5.17 18.97
CA ALA A 146 9.67 -5.96 19.80
C ALA A 146 11.10 -5.42 19.76
N PRO A 147 11.90 -5.65 20.81
CA PRO A 147 13.30 -5.29 20.78
C PRO A 147 14.08 -6.15 19.77
N PHE A 148 15.08 -5.55 19.12
CA PHE A 148 15.95 -6.27 18.22
C PHE A 148 17.42 -6.02 18.53
N SER A 149 18.28 -6.87 18.00
CA SER A 149 19.74 -6.77 18.13
C SER A 149 20.43 -6.93 16.79
N ALA A 150 21.59 -6.31 16.66
CA ALA A 150 22.55 -6.69 15.64
C ALA A 150 23.32 -7.93 16.13
N LEU A 151 23.36 -8.97 15.32
CA LEU A 151 24.15 -10.19 15.54
C LEU A 151 25.36 -10.18 14.61
N ASP A 152 26.54 -10.07 15.17
CA ASP A 152 27.81 -10.22 14.44
C ASP A 152 28.30 -11.67 14.54
N ILE A 153 28.55 -12.27 13.40
CA ILE A 153 29.07 -13.63 13.26
C ILE A 153 30.49 -13.56 12.69
N SER A 154 31.46 -14.06 13.43
CA SER A 154 32.86 -14.13 12.95
C SER A 154 33.03 -15.20 11.86
N ILE A 155 33.58 -14.79 10.73
CA ILE A 155 33.79 -15.65 9.55
C ILE A 155 35.25 -16.07 9.34
N ASP A 156 36.14 -15.75 10.26
CA ASP A 156 37.56 -16.04 10.11
C ASP A 156 37.84 -17.51 9.85
N LYS A 157 37.10 -18.40 10.51
CA LYS A 157 37.22 -19.85 10.32
C LYS A 157 36.50 -20.34 9.06
N LEU A 158 35.47 -19.64 8.59
CA LEU A 158 34.83 -19.95 7.32
C LEU A 158 35.70 -19.61 6.14
N LEU A 159 36.44 -18.51 6.19
CA LEU A 159 37.34 -18.08 5.09
C LEU A 159 38.51 -19.02 4.83
N SER A 160 38.90 -19.83 5.82
CA SER A 160 39.97 -20.82 5.69
C SER A 160 39.51 -22.14 5.06
N ASN A 161 38.23 -22.33 4.85
CA ASN A 161 37.66 -23.56 4.31
C ASN A 161 37.28 -23.39 2.84
N GLU A 162 38.04 -24.02 1.93
CA GLU A 162 37.79 -23.90 0.50
C GLU A 162 36.45 -24.45 0.02
N LYS A 163 35.81 -25.34 0.80
CA LYS A 163 34.47 -25.87 0.49
C LYS A 163 33.33 -24.84 0.65
N ILE A 164 33.59 -23.75 1.35
CA ILE A 164 32.61 -22.71 1.66
C ILE A 164 32.78 -21.50 0.75
N LYS A 165 33.81 -21.52 -0.07
CA LYS A 165 34.09 -20.46 -1.02
C LYS A 165 32.90 -20.25 -1.94
N ASP A 166 32.42 -19.01 -2.05
CA ASP A 166 31.22 -18.59 -2.82
C ASP A 166 29.86 -19.04 -2.26
N MET A 167 29.81 -19.62 -1.06
CA MET A 167 28.56 -19.94 -0.39
C MET A 167 27.93 -18.71 0.29
N VAL A 168 26.67 -18.88 0.65
CA VAL A 168 25.86 -17.89 1.38
C VAL A 168 25.70 -18.35 2.80
N LEU A 169 26.01 -17.47 3.78
CA LEU A 169 25.61 -17.66 5.16
C LEU A 169 24.17 -17.17 5.30
N LYS A 170 23.29 -18.08 5.76
CA LYS A 170 21.86 -17.82 5.87
C LYS A 170 21.44 -17.86 7.33
N LEU A 171 20.77 -16.81 7.78
CA LEU A 171 20.15 -16.74 9.11
C LEU A 171 18.64 -16.52 8.95
N ARG A 172 17.88 -17.62 9.01
CA ARG A 172 16.42 -17.53 8.92
C ARG A 172 15.84 -16.78 10.10
N GLY A 173 14.93 -15.84 9.82
CA GLY A 173 14.30 -14.95 10.82
C GLY A 173 15.07 -13.67 11.07
N ALA A 174 16.20 -13.44 10.41
CA ALA A 174 16.86 -12.15 10.35
C ALA A 174 16.18 -11.23 9.33
N TYR A 175 16.41 -9.92 9.45
CA TYR A 175 15.89 -8.95 8.48
C TYR A 175 16.36 -9.24 7.05
N GLN A 176 17.66 -9.41 6.89
CA GLN A 176 18.27 -9.90 5.65
C GLN A 176 18.82 -11.28 5.95
N GLU A 177 18.17 -12.31 5.45
CA GLU A 177 18.52 -13.69 5.81
C GLU A 177 19.81 -14.14 5.14
N ASP A 178 20.11 -13.67 3.93
CA ASP A 178 21.18 -14.17 3.09
C ASP A 178 22.32 -13.16 2.97
N ILE A 179 23.51 -13.56 3.36
CA ILE A 179 24.72 -12.75 3.18
C ILE A 179 25.79 -13.61 2.49
N LYS A 180 26.22 -13.20 1.31
CA LYS A 180 27.30 -13.86 0.58
C LYS A 180 28.60 -13.77 1.39
N ILE A 181 29.26 -14.89 1.58
CA ILE A 181 30.54 -14.93 2.26
C ILE A 181 31.59 -14.26 1.37
N PRO A 182 32.22 -13.17 1.83
CA PRO A 182 33.14 -12.41 0.99
C PRO A 182 34.44 -13.19 0.75
N ASN A 183 34.97 -13.17 -0.49
CA ASN A 183 36.22 -13.79 -0.86
C ASN A 183 37.47 -13.00 -0.41
N THR A 184 37.29 -11.92 0.33
CA THR A 184 38.40 -11.05 0.74
C THR A 184 38.54 -11.02 2.25
N GLN A 185 39.79 -11.09 2.75
CA GLN A 185 40.14 -11.03 4.19
C GLN A 185 39.83 -9.69 4.89
N LYS A 186 39.15 -8.76 4.23
CA LYS A 186 38.85 -7.40 4.78
C LYS A 186 37.67 -7.38 5.75
N ALA A 187 36.68 -8.26 5.58
CA ALA A 187 35.54 -8.35 6.48
C ALA A 187 35.72 -9.57 7.40
N ARG A 188 35.79 -9.36 8.70
CA ARG A 188 35.94 -10.43 9.69
C ARG A 188 34.60 -10.90 10.25
N ASN A 189 33.59 -10.05 10.20
CA ASN A 189 32.26 -10.33 10.74
C ASN A 189 31.17 -10.05 9.70
N LEU A 190 30.12 -10.89 9.72
CA LEU A 190 28.87 -10.65 9.01
C LEU A 190 27.82 -10.23 10.02
N ARG A 191 27.07 -9.16 9.70
CA ARG A 191 26.06 -8.58 10.59
C ARG A 191 24.66 -8.89 10.10
N PHE A 192 23.87 -9.48 11.02
CA PHE A 192 22.44 -9.71 10.87
C PHE A 192 21.65 -8.89 11.89
N TYR A 193 20.42 -8.53 11.54
CA TYR A 193 19.47 -7.91 12.48
C TYR A 193 18.43 -8.95 12.85
N ILE A 194 18.26 -9.21 14.14
CA ILE A 194 17.41 -10.29 14.67
C ILE A 194 16.41 -9.75 15.70
N ASN A 195 15.23 -10.36 15.72
CA ASN A 195 14.27 -10.19 16.80
C ASN A 195 14.73 -10.98 18.02
N ARG A 196 14.83 -10.34 19.19
CA ARG A 196 15.29 -10.97 20.43
C ARG A 196 14.36 -12.06 20.95
N ASP A 197 13.10 -12.04 20.55
CA ASP A 197 12.10 -13.00 20.99
C ASP A 197 11.97 -14.21 20.08
N LEU A 198 12.64 -14.21 18.93
CA LEU A 198 12.50 -15.20 17.90
C LEU A 198 13.65 -16.20 17.92
N GLU A 199 13.31 -17.49 17.95
CA GLU A 199 14.28 -18.55 17.59
C GLU A 199 14.62 -18.42 16.11
N THR A 200 15.93 -18.42 15.79
CA THR A 200 16.46 -18.31 14.45
C THR A 200 17.17 -19.61 14.03
N GLU A 201 17.53 -19.73 12.77
CA GLU A 201 18.23 -20.90 12.27
C GLU A 201 19.40 -20.45 11.38
N LEU A 202 20.62 -20.79 11.82
CA LEU A 202 21.85 -20.46 11.11
C LEU A 202 22.29 -21.63 10.24
N GLY A 203 22.59 -21.38 8.97
CA GLY A 203 23.04 -22.41 8.05
C GLY A 203 23.88 -21.86 6.90
N VAL A 204 24.31 -22.75 6.06
CA VAL A 204 25.04 -22.44 4.83
C VAL A 204 24.26 -22.98 3.63
N ALA A 205 24.12 -22.16 2.61
CA ALA A 205 23.46 -22.51 1.36
C ALA A 205 24.41 -22.35 0.18
N PRO A 206 24.24 -23.11 -0.93
CA PRO A 206 24.96 -22.86 -2.16
C PRO A 206 24.58 -21.45 -2.69
N PRO A 207 25.45 -20.82 -3.49
CA PRO A 207 25.14 -19.56 -4.14
C PRO A 207 23.91 -19.73 -5.03
N ASP A 208 22.98 -18.80 -4.97
CA ASP A 208 21.89 -18.76 -5.93
C ASP A 208 22.47 -18.63 -7.34
N ASN A 209 22.00 -19.47 -8.23
CA ASN A 209 22.30 -19.31 -9.65
C ASN A 209 21.58 -18.00 -10.09
N ASP A 210 22.35 -17.05 -10.58
CA ASP A 210 21.89 -15.73 -11.03
C ASP A 210 20.71 -15.75 -12.05
N ASN A 211 20.24 -16.93 -12.44
CA ASN A 211 19.16 -17.15 -13.39
C ASN A 211 17.76 -17.35 -12.75
N GLU A 212 17.65 -17.43 -11.42
CA GLU A 212 16.36 -17.63 -10.74
C GLU A 212 16.00 -16.51 -9.72
N ALA A 213 16.67 -15.36 -9.82
CA ALA A 213 16.64 -14.29 -8.80
C ALA A 213 15.36 -13.45 -8.72
N ASN A 214 14.22 -13.89 -9.25
CA ASN A 214 13.00 -13.05 -9.28
C ASN A 214 11.72 -13.73 -8.79
N ASP A 215 11.79 -14.90 -8.20
CA ASP A 215 10.61 -15.45 -7.53
C ASP A 215 10.72 -15.21 -6.01
N VAL A 216 10.03 -14.16 -5.53
CA VAL A 216 9.89 -13.86 -4.09
C VAL A 216 9.12 -14.99 -3.37
N THR A 217 8.56 -15.91 -4.13
CA THR A 217 7.99 -17.18 -3.67
C THR A 217 8.97 -18.34 -3.82
N ALA A 218 10.23 -18.07 -4.16
CA ALA A 218 11.25 -19.10 -4.35
C ALA A 218 11.24 -20.04 -3.14
N SER A 219 10.96 -21.28 -3.40
CA SER A 219 11.13 -22.38 -2.45
C SER A 219 12.52 -22.24 -1.85
N ALA A 220 12.59 -22.02 -0.55
CA ALA A 220 13.83 -21.78 0.16
C ALA A 220 14.87 -22.80 -0.27
N VAL A 221 15.99 -22.34 -0.87
CA VAL A 221 17.10 -23.21 -1.18
C VAL A 221 17.43 -23.99 0.08
N PRO A 222 17.42 -25.35 0.04
CA PRO A 222 17.61 -26.14 1.23
C PRO A 222 19.00 -25.84 1.80
N LEU A 223 19.05 -25.60 3.10
CA LEU A 223 20.30 -25.42 3.80
C LEU A 223 21.09 -26.74 3.72
N LEU A 224 22.35 -26.66 3.34
CA LEU A 224 23.26 -27.82 3.36
C LEU A 224 23.48 -28.35 4.77
N SER A 225 23.41 -27.44 5.73
CA SER A 225 23.39 -27.71 7.17
C SER A 225 22.81 -26.55 7.92
N ALA A 226 22.13 -26.79 9.03
CA ALA A 226 21.54 -25.76 9.83
C ALA A 226 21.58 -26.09 11.32
N VAL A 227 21.73 -25.07 12.15
CA VAL A 227 21.65 -25.17 13.62
C VAL A 227 20.69 -24.10 14.15
N PRO A 228 19.84 -24.48 15.12
CA PRO A 228 18.94 -23.53 15.74
C PRO A 228 19.72 -22.59 16.66
N LEU A 229 19.33 -21.32 16.68
CA LEU A 229 19.76 -20.34 17.65
C LEU A 229 18.56 -19.92 18.49
N GLN A 230 18.62 -20.21 19.79
CA GLN A 230 17.61 -19.76 20.73
C GLN A 230 17.59 -18.22 20.79
N PRO A 231 16.49 -17.60 21.27
CA PRO A 231 16.43 -16.15 21.40
C PRO A 231 17.65 -15.59 22.12
N LEU A 232 18.32 -14.61 21.46
CA LEU A 232 19.60 -14.06 21.92
C LEU A 232 19.36 -12.68 22.58
N ARG A 233 19.78 -12.53 23.83
CA ARG A 233 19.74 -11.23 24.54
C ARG A 233 20.82 -10.29 24.03
N ALA A 234 20.58 -8.99 24.21
CA ALA A 234 21.63 -8.00 23.94
C ALA A 234 22.89 -8.26 24.77
N GLY A 235 24.06 -8.02 24.19
CA GLY A 235 25.35 -8.24 24.86
C GLY A 235 25.71 -9.73 25.02
N HIS A 236 25.05 -10.64 24.36
CA HIS A 236 25.39 -12.06 24.37
C HIS A 236 26.65 -12.30 23.54
N GLU A 237 27.59 -13.02 24.15
CA GLU A 237 28.76 -13.56 23.49
C GLU A 237 28.70 -15.10 23.58
N GLY A 238 28.85 -15.77 22.46
CA GLY A 238 28.72 -17.22 22.42
C GLY A 238 29.41 -17.84 21.23
N LYS A 239 29.35 -19.16 21.16
CA LYS A 239 29.85 -19.94 20.05
C LYS A 239 28.79 -20.91 19.57
N VAL A 240 28.76 -21.14 18.28
CA VAL A 240 27.91 -22.14 17.64
C VAL A 240 28.77 -23.02 16.74
N THR A 241 28.56 -24.32 16.79
CA THR A 241 29.25 -25.28 15.89
C THR A 241 28.32 -25.58 14.72
N LEU A 242 28.77 -25.18 13.53
CA LEU A 242 28.05 -25.40 12.29
C LEU A 242 28.63 -26.63 11.58
N PRO A 243 27.86 -27.68 11.33
CA PRO A 243 28.28 -28.81 10.53
C PRO A 243 28.33 -28.43 9.05
N ILE A 244 29.39 -28.84 8.34
CA ILE A 244 29.59 -28.58 6.91
C ILE A 244 30.10 -29.87 6.26
N GLY A 245 29.16 -30.64 5.72
CA GLY A 245 29.49 -31.99 5.24
C GLY A 245 29.93 -32.88 6.38
N GLN A 246 31.20 -33.39 6.33
CA GLN A 246 31.80 -34.20 7.40
C GLN A 246 32.60 -33.36 8.41
N ASP A 247 32.79 -32.07 8.14
CA ASP A 247 33.55 -31.16 8.98
C ASP A 247 32.62 -30.32 9.86
N THR A 248 33.16 -29.72 10.92
CA THR A 248 32.46 -28.76 11.75
C THR A 248 33.24 -27.46 11.85
N VAL A 249 32.56 -26.33 11.87
CA VAL A 249 33.16 -25.02 12.04
C VAL A 249 32.52 -24.31 13.24
N ASP A 250 33.38 -23.89 14.18
CA ASP A 250 32.93 -23.08 15.32
C ASP A 250 32.90 -21.62 14.93
N LEU A 251 31.73 -20.98 15.07
CA LEU A 251 31.51 -19.57 14.81
C LEU A 251 31.33 -18.82 16.12
N GLU A 252 31.98 -17.69 16.23
CA GLU A 252 31.80 -16.76 17.35
C GLU A 252 30.64 -15.80 17.07
N LEU A 253 29.76 -15.65 18.04
CA LEU A 253 28.57 -14.83 17.98
C LEU A 253 28.67 -13.69 18.99
N GLN A 254 28.34 -12.48 18.57
CA GLN A 254 28.20 -11.32 19.46
C GLN A 254 26.96 -10.51 19.10
N THR A 255 26.11 -10.21 20.09
CA THR A 255 24.94 -9.37 19.90
C THR A 255 25.15 -7.98 20.46
N HIS A 256 24.66 -6.99 19.73
CA HIS A 256 24.69 -5.59 20.12
C HIS A 256 23.27 -5.04 20.25
N ASP A 257 23.04 -4.21 21.25
CA ASP A 257 21.78 -3.49 21.42
C ASP A 257 21.63 -2.41 20.35
N CYS A 258 20.47 -2.37 19.70
CA CYS A 258 20.12 -1.37 18.71
C CYS A 258 18.97 -0.45 19.16
N MET A 259 18.62 -0.47 20.44
CA MET A 259 17.43 0.17 21.01
C MET A 259 17.70 1.51 21.70
N GLU A 260 18.78 2.20 21.35
CA GLU A 260 19.16 3.45 22.05
C GLU A 260 18.17 4.61 21.82
N GLU A 261 17.36 4.57 20.78
CA GLU A 261 16.38 5.61 20.45
C GLU A 261 14.97 5.01 20.31
N GLY A 262 13.94 5.85 20.42
CA GLY A 262 12.55 5.43 20.20
C GLY A 262 12.28 4.95 18.77
N LEU A 263 11.05 4.51 18.52
CA LEU A 263 10.64 4.03 17.20
C LEU A 263 10.70 5.15 16.16
N GLU A 264 11.30 4.89 15.00
CA GLU A 264 11.20 5.79 13.84
C GLU A 264 9.88 5.57 13.07
N VAL A 265 9.30 4.41 13.17
CA VAL A 265 7.93 4.16 12.68
C VAL A 265 6.95 4.65 13.75
N ARG A 266 6.12 5.62 13.39
CA ARG A 266 5.06 6.10 14.28
C ARG A 266 3.90 5.12 14.29
N LEU A 267 3.61 4.56 15.44
CA LEU A 267 2.49 3.64 15.67
C LEU A 267 1.34 4.39 16.36
N ASP A 268 0.55 5.10 15.57
CA ASP A 268 -0.62 5.84 16.05
C ASP A 268 -1.64 5.99 14.92
N PHE A 269 -2.92 6.00 15.24
CA PHE A 269 -4.00 6.21 14.26
C PHE A 269 -4.31 7.69 14.03
N ASP A 270 -3.89 8.55 14.94
CA ASP A 270 -4.11 9.99 14.81
C ASP A 270 -3.24 10.60 13.71
N ILE A 271 -3.63 11.75 13.23
CA ILE A 271 -2.82 12.55 12.30
C ILE A 271 -1.59 13.10 13.03
N PRO A 272 -0.48 13.32 12.31
CA PRO A 272 0.75 13.78 12.95
C PRO A 272 0.62 15.20 13.50
N PRO A 273 1.46 15.57 14.49
CA PRO A 273 1.45 16.91 15.06
C PRO A 273 1.59 18.04 14.03
N GLN A 274 2.37 17.81 12.98
CA GLN A 274 2.58 18.78 11.90
C GLN A 274 1.31 19.02 11.07
N GLU A 275 0.52 17.97 10.81
CA GLU A 275 -0.78 18.13 10.15
C GLU A 275 -1.77 18.88 11.05
N LYS A 276 -1.76 18.62 12.37
CA LYS A 276 -2.55 19.38 13.34
C LYS A 276 -2.19 20.85 13.37
N GLU A 277 -0.90 21.16 13.38
CA GLU A 277 -0.42 22.53 13.30
C GLU A 277 -0.85 23.22 12.00
N TYR A 278 -0.74 22.51 10.88
CA TYR A 278 -1.26 22.98 9.61
C TYR A 278 -2.75 23.33 9.69
N LEU A 279 -3.56 22.45 10.27
CA LEU A 279 -5.01 22.67 10.38
C LEU A 279 -5.35 23.93 11.17
N GLU A 280 -4.64 24.22 12.26
CA GLU A 280 -4.87 25.45 13.03
C GLU A 280 -4.56 26.71 12.20
N LYS A 281 -3.47 26.68 11.42
CA LYS A 281 -3.13 27.80 10.53
C LYS A 281 -4.09 27.90 9.34
N ARG A 282 -4.47 26.77 8.75
CA ARG A 282 -5.37 26.74 7.58
C ARG A 282 -6.77 27.21 7.92
N LYS A 283 -7.28 26.92 9.11
CA LYS A 283 -8.58 27.40 9.57
C LYS A 283 -8.72 28.92 9.52
N VAL A 284 -7.66 29.65 9.75
CA VAL A 284 -7.66 31.11 9.62
C VAL A 284 -7.88 31.53 8.18
N VAL A 285 -7.17 30.91 7.24
CA VAL A 285 -7.31 31.19 5.80
C VAL A 285 -8.72 30.83 5.32
N VAL A 286 -9.19 29.64 5.68
CA VAL A 286 -10.55 29.17 5.32
C VAL A 286 -11.62 30.07 5.93
N GLY A 287 -11.48 30.48 7.19
CA GLY A 287 -12.41 31.40 7.84
C GLY A 287 -12.55 32.73 7.12
N GLN A 288 -11.42 33.30 6.67
CA GLN A 288 -11.43 34.53 5.87
C GLN A 288 -12.08 34.33 4.49
N ALA A 289 -11.81 33.19 3.86
CA ALA A 289 -12.45 32.84 2.59
C ALA A 289 -13.97 32.70 2.75
N LEU A 290 -14.44 32.04 3.81
CA LEU A 290 -15.86 31.86 4.10
C LEU A 290 -16.56 33.20 4.39
N GLN A 291 -15.91 34.13 5.09
CA GLN A 291 -16.44 35.46 5.30
C GLN A 291 -16.79 36.16 3.97
N LYS A 292 -15.86 36.10 3.01
CA LYS A 292 -16.05 36.70 1.68
C LYS A 292 -17.11 35.96 0.86
N LEU A 293 -17.03 34.63 0.85
CA LEU A 293 -17.93 33.80 0.04
C LEU A 293 -19.39 33.88 0.48
N LEU A 294 -19.63 33.89 1.78
CA LEU A 294 -20.96 33.85 2.37
C LEU A 294 -21.46 35.22 2.85
N GLY A 295 -20.68 36.26 2.68
CA GLY A 295 -21.04 37.61 3.10
C GLY A 295 -21.22 37.74 4.61
N LEU A 296 -20.43 37.03 5.41
CA LEU A 296 -20.50 37.06 6.86
C LEU A 296 -19.93 38.36 7.42
N SER A 297 -20.49 38.82 8.56
CA SER A 297 -20.04 40.06 9.23
C SER A 297 -18.62 39.93 9.79
N SER A 298 -18.22 38.71 10.14
CA SER A 298 -16.87 38.38 10.62
C SER A 298 -16.48 36.98 10.22
N PRO A 299 -15.17 36.62 10.20
CA PRO A 299 -14.77 35.24 9.99
C PRO A 299 -15.33 34.34 11.08
N PRO A 300 -15.77 33.11 10.77
CA PRO A 300 -16.17 32.13 11.77
C PRO A 300 -14.99 31.79 12.69
N GLY A 301 -15.29 31.59 13.96
CA GLY A 301 -14.25 31.18 14.93
C GLY A 301 -13.62 29.83 14.53
N PRO A 302 -12.38 29.55 14.91
CA PRO A 302 -11.65 28.36 14.44
C PRO A 302 -12.36 27.01 14.64
N LYS A 303 -13.12 26.87 15.73
CA LYS A 303 -13.91 25.66 16.01
C LYS A 303 -15.14 25.51 15.12
N LYS A 304 -15.58 26.59 14.50
CA LYS A 304 -16.77 26.65 13.64
C LYS A 304 -16.43 26.49 12.17
N VAL A 305 -15.15 26.55 11.80
CA VAL A 305 -14.70 26.42 10.41
C VAL A 305 -14.88 24.98 9.95
N PRO A 306 -15.72 24.72 8.93
CA PRO A 306 -15.85 23.38 8.36
C PRO A 306 -14.59 22.97 7.61
N VAL A 307 -14.31 21.67 7.61
CA VAL A 307 -13.20 21.07 6.83
C VAL A 307 -13.72 20.65 5.48
N ILE A 308 -13.17 21.25 4.43
CA ILE A 308 -13.57 21.02 3.03
C ILE A 308 -12.41 20.31 2.32
N ALA A 309 -12.70 19.19 1.66
CA ALA A 309 -11.74 18.43 0.91
C ALA A 309 -12.07 18.43 -0.58
N LEU A 310 -11.04 18.65 -1.40
CA LEU A 310 -11.09 18.43 -2.84
C LEU A 310 -10.53 17.04 -3.13
N VAL A 311 -11.25 16.21 -3.86
CA VAL A 311 -10.78 14.88 -4.21
C VAL A 311 -10.81 14.68 -5.72
N GLY A 312 -9.69 14.30 -6.30
CA GLY A 312 -9.52 14.08 -7.74
C GLY A 312 -9.48 12.59 -8.07
N SER A 313 -10.02 12.27 -9.24
CA SER A 313 -9.96 10.91 -9.79
C SER A 313 -8.72 10.69 -10.64
N GLY A 314 -8.46 9.43 -10.99
CA GLY A 314 -7.50 9.05 -12.02
C GLY A 314 -8.06 9.23 -13.44
N GLY A 315 -7.19 8.99 -14.41
CA GLY A 315 -7.50 9.09 -15.84
C GLY A 315 -6.34 9.65 -16.68
N GLY A 316 -5.11 9.50 -16.22
CA GLY A 316 -3.92 9.95 -16.95
C GLY A 316 -3.94 11.44 -17.27
N THR A 317 -3.57 11.77 -18.49
CA THR A 317 -3.56 13.17 -18.97
C THR A 317 -4.92 13.84 -18.91
N ARG A 318 -6.00 13.08 -19.09
CA ARG A 318 -7.37 13.57 -18.95
C ARG A 318 -7.64 14.09 -17.55
N ALA A 319 -7.30 13.30 -16.53
CA ALA A 319 -7.47 13.70 -15.13
C ALA A 319 -6.56 14.87 -14.75
N MET A 320 -5.32 14.87 -15.22
CA MET A 320 -4.41 15.98 -15.00
C MET A 320 -4.98 17.28 -15.56
N THR A 321 -5.38 17.27 -16.82
CA THR A 321 -5.93 18.44 -17.52
C THR A 321 -7.25 18.88 -16.89
N GLY A 322 -8.12 17.93 -16.60
CA GLY A 322 -9.41 18.17 -15.97
C GLY A 322 -9.28 18.79 -14.57
N LEU A 323 -8.34 18.32 -13.76
CA LEU A 323 -8.11 18.91 -12.42
C LEU A 323 -7.59 20.35 -12.51
N PHE A 324 -6.71 20.65 -13.43
CA PHE A 324 -6.32 22.05 -13.71
C PHE A 324 -7.53 22.93 -14.01
N GLY A 325 -8.44 22.46 -14.85
CA GLY A 325 -9.68 23.19 -15.17
C GLY A 325 -10.58 23.37 -13.98
N SER A 326 -10.82 22.33 -13.20
CA SER A 326 -11.64 22.40 -12.00
C SER A 326 -11.04 23.34 -10.95
N LEU A 327 -9.74 23.29 -10.72
CA LEU A 327 -9.04 24.17 -9.78
C LEU A 327 -9.09 25.63 -10.25
N LYS A 328 -8.94 25.88 -11.55
CA LYS A 328 -9.14 27.22 -12.14
C LYS A 328 -10.55 27.74 -11.82
N GLY A 329 -11.58 26.94 -12.04
CA GLY A 329 -12.95 27.31 -11.73
C GLY A 329 -13.16 27.59 -10.23
N LEU A 330 -12.64 26.75 -9.36
CA LEU A 330 -12.71 26.94 -7.90
C LEU A 330 -11.97 28.20 -7.46
N GLN A 331 -10.84 28.51 -8.06
CA GLN A 331 -10.11 29.76 -7.80
C GLN A 331 -10.93 30.98 -8.23
N GLN A 332 -11.53 30.94 -9.42
CA GLN A 332 -12.33 32.05 -9.95
C GLN A 332 -13.53 32.38 -9.06
N ILE A 333 -14.17 31.38 -8.47
CA ILE A 333 -15.31 31.60 -7.56
C ILE A 333 -14.90 31.79 -6.09
N GLY A 334 -13.58 31.76 -5.79
CA GLY A 334 -13.04 31.97 -4.44
C GLY A 334 -13.12 30.78 -3.52
N VAL A 335 -13.51 29.60 -3.98
CA VAL A 335 -13.68 28.38 -3.15
C VAL A 335 -12.36 27.68 -2.88
N LEU A 336 -11.33 27.87 -3.74
CA LEU A 336 -10.04 27.22 -3.54
C LEU A 336 -9.40 27.52 -2.18
N ASP A 337 -9.52 28.76 -1.69
CA ASP A 337 -9.03 29.16 -0.37
C ASP A 337 -9.85 28.63 0.80
N ALA A 338 -11.04 28.10 0.52
CA ALA A 338 -11.87 27.44 1.52
C ALA A 338 -11.58 25.93 1.64
N ALA A 339 -10.74 25.37 0.77
CA ALA A 339 -10.36 23.97 0.81
C ALA A 339 -9.23 23.72 1.81
N THR A 340 -9.40 22.71 2.68
CA THR A 340 -8.39 22.28 3.65
C THR A 340 -7.50 21.18 3.10
N TYR A 341 -8.08 20.21 2.38
CA TYR A 341 -7.37 19.07 1.82
C TYR A 341 -7.55 19.00 0.29
N ILE A 342 -6.55 18.46 -0.36
CA ILE A 342 -6.64 18.02 -1.75
C ILE A 342 -6.04 16.63 -1.87
N THR A 343 -6.77 15.70 -2.48
CA THR A 343 -6.27 14.37 -2.76
C THR A 343 -6.32 14.07 -4.24
N GLY A 344 -5.51 13.14 -4.67
CA GLY A 344 -5.49 12.69 -6.06
C GLY A 344 -5.17 11.21 -6.20
N VAL A 345 -5.64 10.66 -7.31
CA VAL A 345 -5.36 9.31 -7.78
C VAL A 345 -4.78 9.41 -9.17
N SER A 346 -3.70 8.68 -9.47
CA SER A 346 -3.13 8.58 -10.81
C SER A 346 -2.87 9.96 -11.46
N GLY A 347 -3.47 10.26 -12.59
CA GLY A 347 -3.25 11.51 -13.34
C GLY A 347 -3.55 12.80 -12.56
N SER A 348 -4.46 12.79 -11.60
CA SER A 348 -4.69 13.96 -10.76
C SER A 348 -3.51 14.26 -9.81
N THR A 349 -2.70 13.25 -9.47
CA THR A 349 -1.45 13.47 -8.74
C THR A 349 -0.41 14.24 -9.54
N TRP A 350 -0.45 14.17 -10.87
CA TRP A 350 0.46 14.94 -11.73
C TRP A 350 0.20 16.44 -11.64
N THR A 351 -1.07 16.84 -11.64
CA THR A 351 -1.46 18.24 -11.41
C THR A 351 -1.00 18.72 -10.05
N MET A 352 -1.28 17.95 -9.01
CA MET A 352 -0.87 18.27 -7.64
C MET A 352 0.65 18.42 -7.55
N THR A 353 1.39 17.47 -8.06
CA THR A 353 2.86 17.48 -8.02
C THR A 353 3.43 18.69 -8.76
N SER A 354 2.85 19.05 -9.89
CA SER A 354 3.24 20.26 -10.65
C SER A 354 2.99 21.54 -9.84
N LEU A 355 1.82 21.68 -9.24
CA LEU A 355 1.46 22.86 -8.46
C LEU A 355 2.31 23.01 -7.19
N TYR A 356 2.54 21.93 -6.47
CA TYR A 356 3.29 21.96 -5.20
C TYR A 356 4.80 22.14 -5.37
N GLN A 357 5.31 22.30 -6.59
CA GLN A 357 6.65 22.83 -6.84
C GLN A 357 6.78 24.29 -6.38
N GLN A 358 5.68 24.99 -6.23
CA GLN A 358 5.64 26.40 -5.79
C GLN A 358 4.97 26.53 -4.43
N ALA A 359 5.62 27.23 -3.50
CA ALA A 359 5.17 27.37 -2.12
C ALA A 359 3.79 28.06 -1.98
N ASN A 360 3.42 28.94 -2.89
CA ASN A 360 2.20 29.76 -2.83
C ASN A 360 1.34 29.60 -4.08
N TRP A 361 1.26 28.41 -4.62
CA TRP A 361 0.60 28.16 -5.89
C TRP A 361 -0.88 28.57 -5.91
N SER A 362 -1.63 28.40 -4.83
CA SER A 362 -3.06 28.70 -4.78
C SER A 362 -3.38 30.20 -4.69
N GLN A 363 -2.39 31.03 -4.34
CA GLN A 363 -2.51 32.50 -4.35
C GLN A 363 -2.11 33.11 -5.69
N GLN A 364 -1.53 32.34 -6.59
CA GLN A 364 -1.14 32.78 -7.94
C GLN A 364 -2.24 32.45 -8.94
N ASP A 365 -2.29 33.18 -10.04
CA ASP A 365 -3.20 32.86 -11.13
C ASP A 365 -2.81 31.52 -11.76
N LEU A 366 -3.71 30.55 -11.68
CA LEU A 366 -3.51 29.20 -12.20
C LEU A 366 -3.35 29.17 -13.73
N ASN A 367 -3.76 30.19 -14.46
CA ASN A 367 -3.57 30.29 -15.90
C ASN A 367 -2.08 30.16 -16.29
N SER A 368 -1.17 30.64 -15.46
CA SER A 368 0.29 30.51 -15.71
C SER A 368 0.73 29.04 -15.65
N ALA A 369 0.29 28.29 -14.65
CA ALA A 369 0.59 26.86 -14.50
C ALA A 369 -0.07 26.04 -15.63
N ILE A 370 -1.31 26.37 -15.98
CA ILE A 370 -2.07 25.72 -17.04
C ILE A 370 -1.36 25.92 -18.39
N SER A 371 -0.92 27.15 -18.69
CA SER A 371 -0.20 27.45 -19.93
C SER A 371 1.18 26.79 -20.01
N ALA A 372 1.90 26.71 -18.89
CA ALA A 372 3.17 26.00 -18.81
C ALA A 372 2.99 24.51 -19.12
N MET A 373 1.96 23.89 -18.54
CA MET A 373 1.64 22.49 -18.80
C MET A 373 1.17 22.24 -20.24
N GLU A 374 0.46 23.16 -20.84
CA GLU A 374 0.09 23.10 -22.27
C GLU A 374 1.32 22.91 -23.15
N GLY A 375 2.37 23.67 -22.89
CA GLY A 375 3.64 23.56 -23.62
C GLY A 375 4.30 22.18 -23.51
N GLU A 376 4.14 21.51 -22.37
CA GLU A 376 4.66 20.15 -22.18
C GLU A 376 3.74 19.08 -22.80
N MET A 377 2.43 19.22 -22.66
CA MET A 377 1.45 18.21 -23.09
C MET A 377 1.21 18.16 -24.59
N THR A 378 1.61 19.18 -25.33
CA THR A 378 1.53 19.20 -26.80
C THR A 378 2.72 18.52 -27.49
N LYS A 379 3.74 18.12 -26.74
CA LYS A 379 4.89 17.35 -27.26
C LYS A 379 4.45 15.93 -27.57
N ARG A 380 5.06 15.33 -28.60
CA ARG A 380 4.78 13.94 -28.94
C ARG A 380 5.29 13.00 -27.84
N PHE A 381 4.46 12.10 -27.40
CA PHE A 381 4.80 11.10 -26.38
C PHE A 381 6.07 10.31 -26.73
N LEU A 382 6.21 9.93 -28.00
CA LEU A 382 7.39 9.19 -28.47
C LEU A 382 8.71 9.97 -28.36
N SER A 383 8.67 11.29 -28.21
CA SER A 383 9.89 12.07 -27.94
C SER A 383 10.53 11.74 -26.61
N SER A 384 9.77 11.15 -25.68
CA SER A 384 10.28 10.65 -24.40
C SER A 384 11.19 9.43 -24.52
N PHE A 385 11.28 8.82 -25.71
CA PHE A 385 12.04 7.59 -25.97
C PHE A 385 13.18 7.78 -26.98
N SER A 386 13.67 9.00 -27.14
CA SER A 386 14.91 9.23 -27.89
C SER A 386 16.10 8.50 -27.24
N ILE A 387 17.14 8.22 -28.00
CA ILE A 387 18.34 7.50 -27.52
C ILE A 387 18.92 8.18 -26.27
N ASP A 388 19.03 9.51 -26.32
CA ASP A 388 19.55 10.29 -25.17
C ASP A 388 18.68 10.16 -23.94
N LYS A 389 17.35 10.13 -24.11
CA LYS A 389 16.41 9.94 -22.99
C LYS A 389 16.48 8.53 -22.42
N LEU A 390 16.54 7.52 -23.26
CA LEU A 390 16.69 6.13 -22.83
C LEU A 390 17.99 5.93 -22.04
N GLN A 391 19.08 6.54 -22.49
CA GLN A 391 20.36 6.50 -21.77
C GLN A 391 20.23 7.20 -20.40
N TYR A 392 19.60 8.35 -20.36
CA TYR A 392 19.34 9.10 -19.13
C TYR A 392 18.52 8.23 -18.13
N TYR A 393 17.45 7.58 -18.59
CA TYR A 393 16.63 6.72 -17.73
C TYR A 393 17.44 5.56 -17.16
N LYS A 394 18.24 4.93 -18.00
CA LYS A 394 19.13 3.85 -17.56
C LYS A 394 20.12 4.32 -16.50
N ASP A 395 20.78 5.44 -16.72
CA ASP A 395 21.77 6.00 -15.80
C ASP A 395 21.14 6.35 -14.44
N GLU A 396 19.94 6.95 -14.44
CA GLU A 396 19.22 7.29 -13.22
C GLU A 396 18.72 6.05 -12.45
N MET A 397 18.23 5.04 -13.16
CA MET A 397 17.85 3.77 -12.54
C MET A 397 19.06 3.01 -11.97
N ASP A 398 20.18 3.00 -12.67
CA ASP A 398 21.43 2.40 -12.19
C ASP A 398 21.96 3.16 -10.97
N LYS A 399 21.84 4.48 -10.95
CA LYS A 399 22.15 5.32 -9.79
C LYS A 399 21.29 4.94 -8.59
N LYS A 400 19.97 4.89 -8.78
CA LYS A 400 18.99 4.53 -7.74
C LYS A 400 19.29 3.14 -7.16
N ARG A 401 19.64 2.17 -8.01
CA ARG A 401 20.03 0.81 -7.59
C ARG A 401 21.33 0.82 -6.79
N LYS A 402 22.34 1.59 -7.22
CA LYS A 402 23.62 1.75 -6.48
C LYS A 402 23.44 2.42 -5.12
N GLU A 403 22.47 3.30 -4.98
CA GLU A 403 22.09 3.91 -3.71
C GLU A 403 21.42 2.91 -2.74
N GLY A 404 21.03 1.73 -3.23
CA GLY A 404 20.43 0.65 -2.43
C GLY A 404 18.91 0.54 -2.52
N HIS A 405 18.26 1.35 -3.35
CA HIS A 405 16.82 1.26 -3.60
C HIS A 405 16.47 0.10 -4.53
N ILE A 406 15.27 -0.43 -4.35
CA ILE A 406 14.67 -1.37 -5.30
C ILE A 406 14.27 -0.59 -6.56
N VAL A 407 14.54 -1.15 -7.72
CA VAL A 407 14.26 -0.52 -9.03
C VAL A 407 13.41 -1.45 -9.89
N SER A 408 12.38 -0.88 -10.51
CA SER A 408 11.43 -1.59 -11.37
C SER A 408 11.07 -0.76 -12.62
N LEU A 409 10.21 -1.32 -13.48
CA LEU A 409 9.66 -0.60 -14.64
C LEU A 409 8.88 0.66 -14.22
N VAL A 410 8.29 0.65 -13.05
CA VAL A 410 7.57 1.80 -12.49
C VAL A 410 8.49 3.01 -12.30
N ASP A 411 9.76 2.78 -11.97
CA ASP A 411 10.77 3.86 -11.87
C ASP A 411 11.06 4.48 -13.23
N MET A 412 11.19 3.66 -14.28
CA MET A 412 11.34 4.18 -15.65
C MET A 412 10.10 4.99 -16.05
N TRP A 413 8.91 4.53 -15.73
CA TRP A 413 7.69 5.30 -15.95
C TRP A 413 7.73 6.65 -15.24
N GLY A 414 8.20 6.70 -14.01
CA GLY A 414 8.40 7.95 -13.26
C GLY A 414 9.35 8.92 -13.98
N LEU A 415 10.43 8.42 -14.58
CA LEU A 415 11.37 9.24 -15.37
C LEU A 415 10.75 9.74 -16.69
N VAL A 416 9.91 8.95 -17.33
CA VAL A 416 9.12 9.38 -18.49
C VAL A 416 8.17 10.51 -18.07
N LEU A 417 7.51 10.39 -16.93
CA LEU A 417 6.66 11.46 -16.37
C LEU A 417 7.47 12.73 -16.05
N GLU A 418 8.68 12.58 -15.52
CA GLU A 418 9.58 13.72 -15.29
C GLU A 418 9.81 14.52 -16.59
N HIS A 419 10.07 13.80 -17.67
CA HIS A 419 10.23 14.45 -18.98
C HIS A 419 8.91 15.08 -19.47
N MET A 420 7.79 14.37 -19.36
CA MET A 420 6.50 14.83 -19.87
C MET A 420 5.94 16.03 -19.11
N ILE A 421 6.10 16.08 -17.79
CA ILE A 421 5.44 17.05 -16.92
C ILE A 421 6.36 18.22 -16.59
N PHE A 422 7.63 17.96 -16.32
CA PHE A 422 8.60 19.00 -15.94
C PHE A 422 9.51 19.42 -17.10
N GLY A 423 9.63 18.62 -18.14
CA GLY A 423 10.48 18.87 -19.28
C GLY A 423 11.98 18.83 -18.98
N LYS A 424 12.35 18.62 -17.74
CA LYS A 424 13.72 18.61 -17.22
C LYS A 424 13.83 17.75 -15.99
N LYS A 425 15.08 17.36 -15.63
CA LYS A 425 15.36 16.70 -14.37
C LYS A 425 14.92 17.57 -13.20
N THR A 426 14.16 16.97 -12.28
CA THR A 426 13.80 17.58 -10.99
C THR A 426 14.43 16.82 -9.83
N THR A 427 15.02 17.54 -8.91
CA THR A 427 15.61 16.97 -7.69
C THR A 427 14.68 17.06 -6.48
N SER A 428 13.47 17.61 -6.68
CA SER A 428 12.50 17.78 -5.61
C SER A 428 12.03 16.44 -5.06
N THR A 429 11.70 16.44 -3.78
CA THR A 429 11.22 15.31 -3.01
C THR A 429 9.86 15.61 -2.40
N LEU A 430 9.19 14.61 -1.86
CA LEU A 430 7.88 14.80 -1.21
C LEU A 430 8.01 15.72 0.02
N SER A 431 9.08 15.57 0.80
CA SER A 431 9.31 16.42 1.98
C SER A 431 9.55 17.89 1.64
N ASP A 432 10.03 18.20 0.43
CA ASP A 432 10.17 19.59 -0.03
C ASP A 432 8.84 20.32 -0.12
N GLN A 433 7.74 19.60 -0.28
CA GLN A 433 6.39 20.18 -0.32
C GLN A 433 5.90 20.71 1.03
N GLN A 434 6.60 20.43 2.12
CA GLN A 434 6.31 21.01 3.44
C GLN A 434 6.27 22.54 3.38
N ARG A 435 7.15 23.16 2.60
CA ARG A 435 7.18 24.62 2.39
C ARG A 435 5.86 25.19 1.81
N ALA A 436 5.08 24.37 1.13
CA ALA A 436 3.78 24.77 0.57
C ALA A 436 2.63 24.67 1.56
N VAL A 437 2.84 24.10 2.74
CA VAL A 437 1.78 23.88 3.74
C VAL A 437 2.14 24.43 5.14
N THR A 438 3.38 24.77 5.40
CA THR A 438 3.88 25.18 6.71
C THR A 438 3.12 26.37 7.30
N GLU A 439 2.65 27.30 6.47
CA GLU A 439 1.89 28.48 6.88
C GLU A 439 0.36 28.33 6.64
N GLY A 440 -0.10 27.14 6.30
CA GLY A 440 -1.51 26.91 5.95
C GLY A 440 -1.94 27.60 4.65
N GLN A 441 -1.00 27.97 3.80
CA GLN A 441 -1.25 28.83 2.64
C GLN A 441 -1.95 28.12 1.47
N ASN A 442 -1.79 26.79 1.34
CA ASN A 442 -2.43 25.98 0.32
C ASN A 442 -3.22 24.85 0.96
N PRO A 443 -4.14 24.18 0.24
CA PRO A 443 -4.71 22.93 0.69
C PRO A 443 -3.62 21.89 1.00
N PHE A 444 -3.86 21.02 1.97
CA PHE A 444 -2.92 19.96 2.35
C PHE A 444 -3.00 18.80 1.35
N PRO A 445 -1.89 18.44 0.67
CA PRO A 445 -1.92 17.42 -0.36
C PRO A 445 -1.81 16.03 0.24
N ILE A 446 -2.62 15.09 -0.28
CA ILE A 446 -2.52 13.67 0.02
C ILE A 446 -2.50 12.91 -1.30
N TYR A 447 -1.37 12.29 -1.62
CA TYR A 447 -1.22 11.39 -2.75
C TYR A 447 -1.54 9.97 -2.31
N THR A 448 -1.99 9.14 -3.23
CA THR A 448 -2.48 7.81 -2.90
C THR A 448 -1.82 6.71 -3.72
N ALA A 449 -1.63 5.58 -3.09
CA ALA A 449 -1.37 4.29 -3.69
C ALA A 449 -2.08 3.22 -2.87
N VAL A 450 -2.12 2.00 -3.37
CA VAL A 450 -2.62 0.85 -2.61
C VAL A 450 -1.58 -0.25 -2.59
N ASN A 451 -1.51 -0.93 -1.44
CA ASN A 451 -0.65 -2.08 -1.27
C ASN A 451 -1.41 -3.35 -1.66
N MET A 452 -0.90 -4.09 -2.63
CA MET A 452 -1.48 -5.34 -3.12
C MET A 452 -0.84 -6.52 -2.42
N LYS A 453 -1.65 -7.51 -2.06
CA LYS A 453 -1.21 -8.73 -1.39
C LYS A 453 -1.15 -9.91 -2.34
N ASP A 454 -0.17 -10.80 -2.15
CA ASP A 454 -0.10 -12.06 -2.86
C ASP A 454 -1.23 -13.01 -2.44
N GLY A 455 -1.76 -13.75 -3.41
CA GLY A 455 -2.73 -14.81 -3.16
C GLY A 455 -4.13 -14.31 -2.82
N ILE A 456 -4.38 -13.00 -2.88
CA ILE A 456 -5.73 -12.45 -2.79
C ILE A 456 -6.40 -12.62 -4.14
N THR A 457 -7.35 -13.54 -4.21
CA THR A 457 -8.08 -13.89 -5.42
C THR A 457 -9.43 -13.19 -5.55
N GLY A 458 -9.81 -12.39 -4.56
CA GLY A 458 -11.05 -11.60 -4.55
C GLY A 458 -10.78 -10.16 -4.96
N CYS A 459 -11.59 -9.66 -5.84
CA CYS A 459 -11.49 -8.29 -6.37
C CYS A 459 -11.96 -7.21 -5.41
N GLU A 460 -12.54 -7.62 -4.34
CA GLU A 460 -12.92 -6.80 -3.19
C GLU A 460 -11.93 -7.00 -2.07
N ALA A 461 -10.80 -7.63 -2.39
CA ALA A 461 -9.66 -7.58 -1.51
C ALA A 461 -9.42 -6.12 -1.23
N GLU A 462 -9.65 -5.76 -0.05
CA GLU A 462 -9.52 -4.45 0.47
C GLU A 462 -8.09 -4.04 0.27
N ALA A 463 -7.87 -3.32 -0.81
CA ALA A 463 -6.59 -2.73 -1.08
C ALA A 463 -6.22 -1.89 0.14
N GLU A 464 -5.05 -2.14 0.68
CA GLU A 464 -4.57 -1.37 1.81
C GLU A 464 -4.12 0.00 1.30
N TRP A 465 -4.91 1.03 1.59
CA TRP A 465 -4.61 2.39 1.16
C TRP A 465 -3.36 2.90 1.85
N CYS A 466 -2.45 3.41 1.03
CA CYS A 466 -1.22 4.08 1.46
C CYS A 466 -1.35 5.57 1.17
N GLU A 467 -1.18 6.39 2.20
CA GLU A 467 -1.21 7.85 2.12
C GLU A 467 0.20 8.40 2.02
N PHE A 468 0.37 9.38 1.13
CA PHE A 468 1.61 10.13 0.97
C PHE A 468 1.33 11.60 1.21
N THR A 469 1.89 12.16 2.25
CA THR A 469 1.80 13.59 2.58
C THR A 469 3.20 14.20 2.64
N PRO A 470 3.34 15.52 2.65
CA PRO A 470 4.66 16.14 2.83
C PRO A 470 5.38 15.76 4.12
N TYR A 471 4.65 15.31 5.12
CA TYR A 471 5.21 14.96 6.44
C TYR A 471 5.35 13.46 6.65
N GLU A 472 4.40 12.67 6.18
CA GLU A 472 4.35 11.23 6.43
C GLU A 472 3.88 10.42 5.24
N VAL A 473 4.37 9.18 5.19
CA VAL A 473 3.82 8.10 4.36
C VAL A 473 3.40 6.97 5.27
N GLY A 474 2.21 6.42 5.08
CA GLY A 474 1.76 5.34 5.95
C GLY A 474 0.53 4.62 5.46
N ILE A 475 0.19 3.55 6.19
CA ILE A 475 -0.99 2.72 5.95
C ILE A 475 -1.90 2.81 7.18
N PRO A 476 -2.99 3.59 7.10
CA PRO A 476 -3.90 3.83 8.22
C PRO A 476 -4.52 2.56 8.82
N LYS A 477 -4.74 1.53 8.01
CA LYS A 477 -5.23 0.22 8.48
C LYS A 477 -4.44 -0.29 9.67
N TYR A 478 -3.13 -0.16 9.62
CA TYR A 478 -2.22 -0.60 10.68
C TYR A 478 -1.84 0.50 11.67
N GLY A 479 -2.21 1.75 11.39
CA GLY A 479 -1.77 2.89 12.20
C GLY A 479 -0.25 3.04 12.20
N ALA A 480 0.41 2.78 11.07
CA ALA A 480 1.86 2.81 10.94
C ALA A 480 2.28 3.83 9.88
N PHE A 481 3.17 4.73 10.27
CA PHE A 481 3.62 5.85 9.44
C PHE A 481 5.12 6.08 9.60
N VAL A 482 5.76 6.48 8.53
CA VAL A 482 7.14 6.97 8.52
C VAL A 482 7.19 8.39 8.01
N ARG A 483 8.20 9.15 8.41
CA ARG A 483 8.41 10.50 7.85
C ARG A 483 8.62 10.41 6.34
N ALA A 484 8.14 11.43 5.62
CA ALA A 484 8.19 11.46 4.15
C ALA A 484 9.62 11.26 3.61
N GLU A 485 10.62 11.87 4.25
CA GLU A 485 12.03 11.74 3.89
C GLU A 485 12.63 10.37 4.18
N GLU A 486 11.93 9.54 4.95
CA GLU A 486 12.39 8.20 5.33
C GLU A 486 11.70 7.07 4.58
N PHE A 487 10.65 7.39 3.81
CA PHE A 487 9.99 6.40 2.98
C PHE A 487 10.97 5.80 1.94
N GLY A 488 11.03 4.49 1.88
CA GLY A 488 11.98 3.76 1.03
C GLY A 488 13.27 3.35 1.74
N ASN A 489 13.50 3.79 2.97
CA ASN A 489 14.57 3.27 3.82
C ASN A 489 14.27 1.83 4.25
N GLN A 490 15.27 1.17 4.80
CA GLN A 490 15.12 -0.17 5.36
C GLN A 490 14.80 -0.09 6.85
N PHE A 491 13.70 -0.75 7.23
CA PHE A 491 13.21 -0.80 8.61
C PHE A 491 13.05 -2.22 9.08
N PHE A 492 13.25 -2.42 10.37
CA PHE A 492 13.00 -3.68 11.05
C PHE A 492 12.48 -3.42 12.46
N LEU A 493 11.35 -4.03 12.81
CA LEU A 493 10.72 -3.91 14.13
C LEU A 493 10.45 -2.46 14.57
N GLY A 494 10.13 -1.58 13.63
CA GLY A 494 9.83 -0.19 13.87
C GLY A 494 11.04 0.74 13.91
N HIS A 495 12.26 0.22 13.67
CA HIS A 495 13.50 0.99 13.66
C HIS A 495 14.13 1.02 12.27
N ARG A 496 14.72 2.15 11.92
CA ARG A 496 15.48 2.31 10.69
C ARG A 496 16.85 1.64 10.83
N ILE A 497 17.11 0.61 10.03
CA ILE A 497 18.38 -0.10 10.02
C ILE A 497 19.34 0.38 8.93
N LYS A 498 18.81 0.97 7.86
CA LYS A 498 19.62 1.56 6.80
C LYS A 498 18.96 2.81 6.25
N LYS A 499 19.68 3.92 6.28
CA LYS A 499 19.25 5.17 5.65
C LYS A 499 19.66 5.17 4.18
N LEU A 500 18.70 5.51 3.33
CA LEU A 500 18.90 5.70 1.90
C LEU A 500 18.56 7.15 1.54
N PRO A 501 19.06 7.69 0.41
CA PRO A 501 18.64 9.00 -0.07
C PRO A 501 17.13 9.06 -0.25
N GLU A 502 16.52 10.22 0.07
CA GLU A 502 15.10 10.42 -0.16
C GLU A 502 14.76 10.26 -1.63
N ILE A 503 13.66 9.58 -1.91
CA ILE A 503 13.19 9.30 -3.26
C ILE A 503 12.76 10.58 -3.94
N ARG A 504 13.25 10.83 -5.16
CA ARG A 504 12.82 11.96 -5.97
C ARG A 504 11.34 11.83 -6.35
N ILE A 505 10.66 12.95 -6.43
CA ILE A 505 9.22 12.99 -6.69
C ILE A 505 8.80 12.27 -7.98
N PRO A 506 9.56 12.27 -9.09
CA PRO A 506 9.19 11.52 -10.29
C PRO A 506 8.99 10.02 -10.05
N TYR A 507 9.80 9.40 -9.21
CA TYR A 507 9.64 7.98 -8.88
C TYR A 507 8.36 7.70 -8.09
N LEU A 508 7.97 8.61 -7.20
CA LEU A 508 6.68 8.53 -6.49
C LEU A 508 5.51 8.73 -7.46
N MET A 509 5.63 9.66 -8.40
CA MET A 509 4.63 9.83 -9.46
C MET A 509 4.45 8.56 -10.29
N GLY A 510 5.54 7.86 -10.55
CA GLY A 510 5.52 6.54 -11.18
C GLY A 510 4.67 5.54 -10.39
N ILE A 511 4.84 5.49 -9.07
CA ILE A 511 4.05 4.63 -8.17
C ILE A 511 2.56 5.03 -8.20
N TRP A 512 2.26 6.30 -8.01
CA TRP A 512 0.88 6.79 -7.94
C TRP A 512 0.09 6.63 -9.24
N SER A 513 0.79 6.45 -10.37
CA SER A 513 0.21 6.23 -11.70
C SER A 513 0.79 5.02 -12.42
N SER A 514 1.17 4.00 -11.68
CA SER A 514 1.89 2.83 -12.19
C SER A 514 1.12 2.04 -13.26
N PHE A 515 -0.20 2.20 -13.31
CA PHE A 515 -1.03 1.65 -14.38
C PHE A 515 -0.48 1.98 -15.78
N PHE A 516 -0.05 3.19 -15.99
CA PHE A 516 0.45 3.65 -17.28
C PHE A 516 1.84 3.12 -17.65
N SER A 517 2.55 2.46 -16.73
CA SER A 517 3.83 1.82 -17.04
C SER A 517 3.70 0.74 -18.12
N VAL A 518 2.56 0.06 -18.18
CA VAL A 518 2.25 -0.91 -19.25
C VAL A 518 2.03 -0.21 -20.59
N SER A 519 1.30 0.89 -20.57
CA SER A 519 1.03 1.69 -21.79
C SER A 519 2.31 2.13 -22.48
N MET A 520 3.35 2.43 -21.72
CA MET A 520 4.67 2.77 -22.23
C MET A 520 5.25 1.66 -23.13
N THR A 521 5.24 0.44 -22.68
CA THR A 521 5.73 -0.72 -23.44
C THR A 521 4.86 -1.01 -24.67
N GLN A 522 3.54 -0.95 -24.53
CA GLN A 522 2.60 -1.17 -25.62
C GLN A 522 2.72 -0.11 -26.72
N LEU A 523 2.84 1.15 -26.34
CA LEU A 523 3.02 2.26 -27.28
C LEU A 523 4.33 2.11 -28.07
N TRP A 524 5.40 1.70 -27.40
CA TRP A 524 6.66 1.41 -28.07
C TRP A 524 6.53 0.29 -29.09
N GLN A 525 5.94 -0.85 -28.71
CA GLN A 525 5.74 -1.98 -29.61
C GLN A 525 4.88 -1.62 -30.81
N ARG A 526 3.80 -0.85 -30.60
CA ARG A 526 2.94 -0.36 -31.71
C ARG A 526 3.70 0.56 -32.66
N ALA A 527 4.57 1.41 -32.13
CA ALA A 527 5.30 2.40 -32.94
C ALA A 527 6.47 1.80 -33.72
N THR A 528 7.13 0.78 -33.16
CA THR A 528 8.38 0.24 -33.72
C THR A 528 8.27 -1.19 -34.27
N GLY A 529 7.20 -1.91 -33.91
CA GLY A 529 7.04 -3.32 -34.24
C GLY A 529 8.02 -4.26 -33.54
N ALA A 530 8.79 -3.75 -32.56
CA ALA A 530 9.84 -4.49 -31.87
C ALA A 530 9.68 -4.44 -30.36
N GLN A 531 10.31 -5.38 -29.65
CA GLN A 531 10.40 -5.35 -28.20
C GLN A 531 11.22 -4.11 -27.76
N PRO A 532 10.84 -3.49 -26.63
CA PRO A 532 11.56 -2.33 -26.14
C PRO A 532 13.01 -2.65 -25.80
N SER A 533 13.94 -1.76 -26.13
CA SER A 533 15.36 -1.90 -25.83
C SER A 533 15.71 -1.91 -24.34
N TRP A 534 14.79 -1.45 -23.48
CA TRP A 534 14.96 -1.44 -22.03
C TRP A 534 14.55 -2.75 -21.33
N THR A 535 13.93 -3.69 -22.04
CA THR A 535 13.49 -4.99 -21.47
C THR A 535 14.62 -5.69 -20.72
N PRO A 536 15.89 -5.74 -21.22
CA PRO A 536 16.98 -6.38 -20.48
C PRO A 536 17.39 -5.66 -19.18
N TRP A 537 16.99 -4.40 -19.00
CA TRP A 537 17.35 -3.62 -17.78
C TRP A 537 16.52 -3.99 -16.56
N LEU A 538 15.41 -4.67 -16.78
CA LEU A 538 14.35 -4.89 -15.80
C LEU A 538 14.37 -6.31 -15.20
N GLY A 539 15.27 -7.17 -15.71
CA GLY A 539 15.36 -8.57 -15.27
C GLY A 539 14.41 -9.51 -16.05
N PRO A 540 14.50 -10.83 -15.80
CA PRO A 540 13.82 -11.85 -16.60
C PRO A 540 12.28 -11.82 -16.54
N ASP A 541 11.68 -11.26 -15.51
CA ASP A 541 10.21 -11.22 -15.35
C ASP A 541 9.47 -10.34 -16.36
N VAL A 542 10.19 -9.47 -17.07
CA VAL A 542 9.60 -8.54 -18.03
C VAL A 542 9.58 -9.07 -19.45
N SER A 543 10.35 -10.13 -19.73
CA SER A 543 10.47 -10.69 -21.08
C SER A 543 9.24 -11.42 -21.60
N ASN A 544 8.29 -11.78 -20.73
CA ASN A 544 7.09 -12.57 -21.03
C ASN A 544 5.79 -11.77 -20.99
N ILE A 545 5.83 -10.49 -21.29
CA ILE A 545 4.61 -9.68 -21.40
C ILE A 545 3.88 -10.10 -22.68
N GLU A 546 2.90 -10.98 -22.58
CA GLU A 546 1.92 -11.17 -23.63
C GLU A 546 1.08 -9.91 -23.77
N VAL A 547 1.18 -9.30 -24.94
CA VAL A 547 0.43 -8.10 -25.30
C VAL A 547 -0.97 -8.53 -25.70
N ASP A 548 -1.90 -8.49 -24.77
CA ASP A 548 -3.32 -8.57 -25.11
C ASP A 548 -3.71 -7.35 -25.96
N SER A 549 -4.36 -7.60 -27.06
CA SER A 549 -4.58 -6.67 -28.16
C SER A 549 -5.51 -5.49 -27.89
N GLU A 550 -6.08 -5.34 -26.70
CA GLU A 550 -6.85 -4.17 -26.31
C GLU A 550 -6.72 -3.84 -24.81
N PRO A 551 -6.07 -2.75 -24.43
CA PRO A 551 -6.26 -2.19 -23.12
C PRO A 551 -7.58 -1.41 -23.11
N SER A 552 -8.68 -2.13 -23.13
CA SER A 552 -9.98 -1.55 -22.92
C SER A 552 -10.10 -1.17 -21.44
N THR A 553 -10.15 0.13 -21.16
CA THR A 553 -10.81 0.71 -19.99
C THR A 553 -10.44 0.11 -18.65
N LEU A 554 -9.23 0.33 -18.17
CA LEU A 554 -8.83 -0.07 -16.81
C LEU A 554 -9.52 0.71 -15.69
N ASP A 555 -10.14 1.82 -15.99
CA ASP A 555 -11.11 2.44 -15.08
C ASP A 555 -12.23 1.46 -14.69
N THR A 556 -12.35 0.33 -15.38
CA THR A 556 -13.53 -0.52 -15.34
C THR A 556 -13.30 -1.98 -14.91
N TYR A 557 -12.12 -2.55 -15.07
CA TYR A 557 -11.98 -4.02 -15.08
C TYR A 557 -11.51 -4.67 -13.78
N LEU A 558 -11.19 -3.92 -12.76
CA LEU A 558 -10.44 -4.47 -11.65
C LEU A 558 -11.23 -5.05 -10.50
N LEU A 559 -12.55 -4.92 -10.46
CA LEU A 559 -13.27 -5.23 -9.23
C LEU A 559 -14.67 -5.83 -9.41
N ASN A 560 -14.88 -6.74 -10.35
CA ASN A 560 -16.10 -7.56 -10.34
C ASN A 560 -15.77 -9.02 -10.04
N PRO A 561 -16.21 -9.56 -8.91
CA PRO A 561 -15.96 -10.94 -8.52
C PRO A 561 -17.06 -11.84 -9.04
N VAL A 562 -16.98 -12.34 -10.25
CA VAL A 562 -17.74 -13.56 -10.60
C VAL A 562 -16.88 -14.48 -11.46
N THR A 563 -16.52 -15.60 -10.86
CA THR A 563 -16.17 -16.90 -11.46
C THR A 563 -15.28 -16.91 -12.71
N GLY A 564 -14.02 -17.31 -12.55
CA GLY A 564 -13.06 -17.54 -13.64
C GLY A 564 -12.17 -16.33 -13.95
N VAL A 565 -12.67 -15.13 -13.78
CA VAL A 565 -11.97 -13.86 -14.00
C VAL A 565 -10.97 -13.55 -12.88
N ALA A 566 -11.21 -14.03 -11.67
CA ALA A 566 -10.33 -13.80 -10.53
C ALA A 566 -8.93 -14.41 -10.73
N LYS A 567 -8.84 -15.58 -11.35
CA LYS A 567 -7.55 -16.19 -11.68
C LYS A 567 -6.84 -15.41 -12.78
N MET A 568 -7.55 -14.96 -13.80
CA MET A 568 -7.05 -14.10 -14.86
C MET A 568 -6.54 -12.75 -14.32
N VAL A 569 -7.25 -12.15 -13.36
CA VAL A 569 -6.85 -10.88 -12.72
C VAL A 569 -5.62 -11.08 -11.84
N THR A 570 -5.54 -12.17 -11.09
CA THR A 570 -4.36 -12.51 -10.28
C THR A 570 -3.14 -12.79 -11.16
N ASP A 571 -3.32 -13.53 -12.26
CA ASP A 571 -2.26 -13.80 -13.22
C ASP A 571 -1.87 -12.53 -13.99
N PHE A 572 -2.81 -11.62 -14.22
CA PHE A 572 -2.56 -10.31 -14.79
C PHE A 572 -1.63 -9.47 -13.90
N PHE A 573 -1.88 -9.43 -12.59
CA PHE A 573 -1.05 -8.68 -11.66
C PHE A 573 0.29 -9.36 -11.37
N LYS A 574 0.31 -10.69 -11.29
CA LYS A 574 1.56 -11.43 -11.11
C LYS A 574 2.53 -11.25 -12.27
N ASN A 575 2.01 -11.10 -13.48
CA ASN A 575 2.79 -11.09 -14.71
C ASN A 575 2.97 -9.69 -15.33
N ARG A 576 2.46 -8.61 -14.70
CA ARG A 576 2.55 -7.26 -15.26
C ARG A 576 3.39 -6.32 -14.41
N PRO A 577 4.26 -5.50 -15.04
CA PRO A 577 5.21 -4.63 -14.36
C PRO A 577 4.56 -3.33 -13.85
N VAL A 578 3.38 -3.41 -13.23
CA VAL A 578 2.67 -2.25 -12.64
C VAL A 578 2.93 -2.09 -11.15
N ILE A 579 3.54 -3.09 -10.52
CA ILE A 579 3.80 -3.11 -9.09
C ILE A 579 5.16 -2.49 -8.80
N ALA A 580 5.18 -1.51 -7.91
CA ALA A 580 6.40 -0.98 -7.34
C ALA A 580 6.71 -1.68 -6.02
N HIS A 581 7.83 -2.38 -5.98
CA HIS A 581 8.34 -2.98 -4.75
C HIS A 581 9.11 -1.95 -3.94
N MET A 582 8.69 -1.76 -2.69
CA MET A 582 9.33 -0.85 -1.74
C MET A 582 9.66 -1.59 -0.46
N TYR A 583 10.76 -1.23 0.22
CA TYR A 583 11.03 -1.79 1.53
C TYR A 583 9.86 -1.51 2.48
N ASN A 584 9.42 -2.57 3.18
CA ASN A 584 8.28 -2.47 4.07
C ASN A 584 8.71 -1.87 5.42
N PHE A 585 8.22 -0.67 5.73
CA PHE A 585 8.53 -0.02 7.00
C PHE A 585 7.88 -0.71 8.23
N MET A 586 6.93 -1.61 8.02
CA MET A 586 6.33 -2.44 9.08
C MET A 586 7.01 -3.80 9.23
N CYS A 587 8.08 -4.07 8.47
CA CYS A 587 8.74 -5.37 8.44
C CYS A 587 9.13 -5.84 9.85
N GLY A 588 8.74 -7.07 10.18
CA GLY A 588 9.05 -7.74 11.44
C GLY A 588 8.13 -7.37 12.62
N LEU A 589 7.31 -6.34 12.52
CA LEU A 589 6.32 -6.03 13.55
C LEU A 589 5.32 -7.18 13.67
N PHE A 590 4.98 -7.54 14.90
CA PHE A 590 3.95 -8.53 15.16
C PHE A 590 2.58 -7.89 15.33
N LEU A 591 1.53 -8.67 15.08
CA LEU A 591 0.17 -8.25 15.35
C LEU A 591 -0.16 -8.49 16.84
N HIS A 592 -0.79 -7.50 17.47
CA HIS A 592 -1.25 -7.59 18.85
C HIS A 592 -2.27 -8.73 18.99
N TRP A 593 -2.27 -9.44 20.12
CA TRP A 593 -3.17 -10.58 20.35
C TRP A 593 -4.65 -10.25 20.14
N ASN A 594 -5.00 -8.98 20.28
CA ASN A 594 -6.34 -8.44 20.20
C ASN A 594 -6.56 -7.55 18.96
N TYR A 595 -5.68 -7.59 17.95
CA TYR A 595 -5.70 -6.69 16.80
C TYR A 595 -7.05 -6.68 16.06
N ASN A 596 -7.67 -7.84 15.93
CA ASN A 596 -8.94 -8.02 15.22
C ASN A 596 -10.17 -7.51 15.98
N LYS A 597 -10.02 -7.16 17.25
CA LYS A 597 -11.06 -6.50 18.05
C LYS A 597 -10.85 -4.99 18.15
N HIS A 598 -9.70 -4.50 17.74
CA HIS A 598 -9.43 -3.07 17.72
C HIS A 598 -10.38 -2.37 16.74
N SER A 599 -11.04 -1.27 17.16
CA SER A 599 -12.10 -0.63 16.39
C SER A 599 -11.65 -0.20 14.98
N ASN A 600 -10.42 0.32 14.86
CA ASN A 600 -9.87 0.75 13.58
C ASN A 600 -9.59 -0.41 12.63
N PHE A 601 -9.19 -1.58 13.14
CA PHE A 601 -8.98 -2.77 12.33
C PHE A 601 -10.28 -3.53 12.06
N ASN A 602 -11.16 -3.58 13.05
CA ASN A 602 -12.44 -4.28 12.93
C ASN A 602 -13.34 -3.68 11.84
N ALA A 603 -13.21 -2.38 11.56
CA ALA A 603 -13.90 -1.74 10.44
C ALA A 603 -13.57 -2.36 9.08
N TRP A 604 -12.40 -2.99 8.94
CA TRP A 604 -11.99 -3.69 7.71
C TRP A 604 -12.68 -5.03 7.50
N LYS A 605 -13.42 -5.57 8.48
CA LYS A 605 -14.22 -6.81 8.39
C LYS A 605 -13.52 -7.92 7.62
N ASP A 606 -12.34 -8.31 8.09
CA ASP A 606 -11.48 -9.27 7.43
C ASP A 606 -12.14 -10.64 7.25
N THR A 607 -12.82 -10.81 6.14
CA THR A 607 -13.31 -12.11 5.66
C THR A 607 -12.35 -12.76 4.66
N HIS A 608 -11.24 -12.09 4.38
CA HIS A 608 -10.25 -12.48 3.39
C HIS A 608 -9.22 -13.48 3.92
N PRO A 609 -8.58 -14.25 3.03
CA PRO A 609 -7.49 -15.16 3.40
C PRO A 609 -6.29 -14.48 4.07
N ASP A 610 -6.10 -13.19 3.85
CA ASP A 610 -5.06 -12.39 4.51
C ASP A 610 -5.45 -11.89 5.91
N ALA A 611 -6.67 -12.16 6.37
CA ALA A 611 -7.07 -11.97 7.77
C ALA A 611 -6.25 -12.84 8.75
N PHE A 612 -5.54 -13.84 8.24
CA PHE A 612 -4.62 -14.62 9.06
C PHE A 612 -3.35 -13.79 9.36
N PRO A 613 -3.00 -13.61 10.63
CA PRO A 613 -1.89 -12.75 11.05
C PRO A 613 -0.57 -13.01 10.32
N ASN A 614 -0.28 -14.28 10.05
CA ASN A 614 0.97 -14.69 9.40
C ASN A 614 1.06 -14.29 7.93
N ARG A 615 -0.02 -13.76 7.35
CA ARG A 615 -0.09 -13.31 5.96
C ARG A 615 -0.40 -11.82 5.81
N LEU A 616 -0.55 -11.11 6.92
CA LEU A 616 -0.76 -9.67 6.89
C LEU A 616 0.52 -8.92 6.52
N THR A 617 0.38 -7.69 6.09
CA THR A 617 1.47 -6.88 5.52
C THR A 617 2.74 -6.79 6.38
N PRO A 618 2.69 -6.73 7.72
CA PRO A 618 3.92 -6.72 8.52
C PRO A 618 4.82 -7.95 8.34
N ALA A 619 4.27 -9.07 7.89
CA ALA A 619 5.03 -10.28 7.59
C ALA A 619 5.77 -10.23 6.24
N ASP A 620 5.45 -9.28 5.37
CA ASP A 620 6.06 -9.18 4.05
C ASP A 620 7.38 -8.37 4.10
N PRO A 621 8.41 -8.76 3.36
CA PRO A 621 9.67 -8.01 3.33
C PRO A 621 9.54 -6.70 2.55
N THR A 622 8.62 -6.64 1.59
CA THR A 622 8.38 -5.47 0.74
C THR A 622 6.90 -5.12 0.68
N LEU A 623 6.62 -3.82 0.51
CA LEU A 623 5.31 -3.34 0.07
C LEU A 623 5.20 -3.50 -1.45
N ARG A 624 3.99 -3.74 -1.93
CA ARG A 624 3.65 -3.88 -3.35
C ARG A 624 2.68 -2.78 -3.73
N LEU A 625 3.23 -1.62 -4.02
CA LEU A 625 2.45 -0.43 -4.27
C LEU A 625 2.03 -0.33 -5.74
N VAL A 626 0.76 -0.03 -5.94
CA VAL A 626 0.17 0.24 -7.24
C VAL A 626 -0.69 1.49 -7.20
N ASP A 627 -1.00 2.00 -8.37
CA ASP A 627 -1.96 3.07 -8.60
C ASP A 627 -3.29 2.79 -7.87
N ALA A 628 -3.74 3.72 -7.03
CA ALA A 628 -4.97 3.57 -6.25
C ALA A 628 -6.23 3.46 -7.11
N GLY A 629 -6.18 3.83 -8.39
CA GLY A 629 -7.26 3.61 -9.35
C GLY A 629 -7.63 2.13 -9.53
N HIS A 630 -6.73 1.23 -9.16
CA HIS A 630 -7.00 -0.21 -9.11
C HIS A 630 -8.01 -0.61 -8.03
N ALA A 631 -8.13 0.17 -6.97
CA ALA A 631 -9.13 -0.02 -5.93
C ALA A 631 -10.37 0.86 -6.20
N ILE A 632 -10.23 2.16 -6.01
CA ILE A 632 -11.25 3.16 -6.28
C ILE A 632 -10.58 4.32 -7.02
N ASN A 633 -11.07 4.64 -8.20
CA ASN A 633 -10.44 5.66 -9.07
C ASN A 633 -10.70 7.10 -8.62
N ILE A 634 -10.85 7.35 -7.33
CA ILE A 634 -10.97 8.67 -6.74
C ILE A 634 -10.41 8.70 -5.31
N GLY A 635 -9.83 9.81 -4.92
CA GLY A 635 -9.10 9.97 -3.66
C GLY A 635 -9.96 10.27 -2.43
N CYS A 636 -11.13 9.68 -2.29
CA CYS A 636 -12.00 9.91 -1.13
C CYS A 636 -11.51 9.25 0.17
N VAL A 637 -10.93 8.07 0.09
CA VAL A 637 -10.59 7.26 1.28
C VAL A 637 -9.73 8.01 2.31
N PRO A 638 -8.65 8.71 1.94
CA PRO A 638 -7.85 9.44 2.92
C PRO A 638 -8.62 10.52 3.69
N VAL A 639 -9.57 11.18 3.05
CA VAL A 639 -10.36 12.25 3.68
C VAL A 639 -11.58 11.75 4.45
N LEU A 640 -11.87 10.47 4.35
CA LEU A 640 -12.90 9.79 5.14
C LEU A 640 -12.38 9.29 6.50
N ARG A 641 -11.11 9.43 6.79
CA ARG A 641 -10.55 9.11 8.11
C ARG A 641 -11.20 10.00 9.17
N PRO A 642 -11.68 9.40 10.29
CA PRO A 642 -12.36 10.16 11.36
C PRO A 642 -11.49 11.28 11.95
N GLU A 643 -10.17 11.07 11.99
CA GLU A 643 -9.20 12.02 12.55
C GLU A 643 -9.12 13.33 11.76
N ARG A 644 -9.51 13.33 10.49
CA ARG A 644 -9.56 14.52 9.64
C ARG A 644 -10.87 15.29 9.71
N ASP A 645 -11.92 14.68 10.26
CA ASP A 645 -13.24 15.31 10.50
C ASP A 645 -13.73 16.18 9.34
N VAL A 646 -13.74 15.63 8.13
CA VAL A 646 -14.14 16.34 6.92
C VAL A 646 -15.65 16.53 6.89
N ASP A 647 -16.11 17.77 6.70
CA ASP A 647 -17.52 18.14 6.70
C ASP A 647 -18.14 18.19 5.29
N LEU A 648 -17.31 18.50 4.27
CA LEU A 648 -17.74 18.60 2.88
C LEU A 648 -16.65 18.08 1.94
N ILE A 649 -17.04 17.22 1.01
CA ILE A 649 -16.18 16.68 -0.04
C ILE A 649 -16.63 17.23 -1.39
N ILE A 650 -15.73 17.87 -2.12
CA ILE A 650 -15.92 18.24 -3.53
C ILE A 650 -15.21 17.17 -4.36
N SER A 651 -15.99 16.27 -4.91
CA SER A 651 -15.53 15.10 -5.66
C SER A 651 -15.48 15.41 -7.15
N LEU A 652 -14.26 15.44 -7.70
CA LEU A 652 -13.98 15.82 -9.08
C LEU A 652 -13.60 14.57 -9.87
N SER A 653 -14.53 14.04 -10.65
CA SER A 653 -14.34 12.80 -11.41
C SER A 653 -13.97 13.09 -12.86
N TYR A 654 -12.93 12.45 -13.32
CA TYR A 654 -12.46 12.43 -14.70
C TYR A 654 -12.43 11.00 -15.25
N SER A 655 -13.11 10.08 -14.56
CA SER A 655 -13.21 8.67 -14.95
C SER A 655 -13.96 8.53 -16.27
N TRP A 656 -13.47 7.61 -17.11
CA TRP A 656 -14.04 7.34 -18.42
C TRP A 656 -15.10 6.26 -18.34
N ASP A 657 -16.27 6.63 -17.84
CA ASP A 657 -17.42 5.74 -17.69
C ASP A 657 -18.70 6.44 -18.22
N PRO A 658 -18.79 6.71 -19.53
CA PRO A 658 -19.88 7.53 -20.08
C PRO A 658 -21.27 6.93 -19.88
N ASP A 659 -21.38 5.60 -19.75
CA ASP A 659 -22.63 4.90 -19.53
C ASP A 659 -22.93 4.64 -18.04
N ASN A 660 -21.96 4.91 -17.16
CA ASN A 660 -22.11 4.75 -15.72
C ASN A 660 -21.34 5.86 -14.97
N ILE A 661 -21.82 7.08 -15.09
CA ILE A 661 -21.15 8.27 -14.53
C ILE A 661 -21.00 8.25 -12.99
N PHE A 662 -21.76 7.41 -12.30
CA PHE A 662 -21.71 7.26 -10.84
C PHE A 662 -20.81 6.12 -10.37
N LYS A 663 -20.09 5.46 -11.25
CA LYS A 663 -19.32 4.25 -10.91
C LYS A 663 -18.33 4.45 -9.76
N VAL A 664 -17.52 5.51 -9.81
CA VAL A 664 -16.57 5.80 -8.73
C VAL A 664 -17.29 6.17 -7.43
N LEU A 665 -18.42 6.84 -7.53
CA LEU A 665 -19.24 7.21 -6.37
C LEU A 665 -19.92 5.97 -5.76
N LYS A 666 -20.46 5.08 -6.58
CA LYS A 666 -21.03 3.79 -6.15
C LYS A 666 -20.00 2.96 -5.38
N ARG A 667 -18.75 2.90 -5.88
CA ARG A 667 -17.65 2.19 -5.21
C ARG A 667 -17.25 2.84 -3.90
N THR A 668 -17.17 4.16 -3.87
CA THR A 668 -16.91 4.90 -2.62
C THR A 668 -18.00 4.64 -1.59
N ALA A 669 -19.27 4.68 -1.99
CA ALA A 669 -20.40 4.39 -1.10
C ALA A 669 -20.36 2.94 -0.57
N THR A 670 -20.03 1.97 -1.42
CA THR A 670 -19.86 0.57 -1.03
C THR A 670 -18.71 0.41 -0.04
N TYR A 671 -17.55 1.03 -0.33
CA TYR A 671 -16.41 1.03 0.58
C TYR A 671 -16.80 1.58 1.97
N CYS A 672 -17.50 2.72 2.00
CA CYS A 672 -17.94 3.33 3.25
C CYS A 672 -18.92 2.44 4.02
N LYS A 673 -19.83 1.77 3.31
CA LYS A 673 -20.77 0.80 3.92
C LYS A 673 -20.03 -0.39 4.53
N ASP A 674 -19.07 -0.95 3.80
CA ASP A 674 -18.32 -2.13 4.23
C ASP A 674 -17.41 -1.82 5.43
N HIS A 675 -16.89 -0.59 5.51
CA HIS A 675 -16.03 -0.13 6.60
C HIS A 675 -16.76 0.66 7.71
N GLU A 676 -18.10 0.70 7.66
CA GLU A 676 -18.93 1.45 8.63
C GLU A 676 -18.55 2.93 8.75
N ILE A 677 -18.13 3.53 7.63
CA ILE A 677 -17.78 4.94 7.54
C ILE A 677 -19.04 5.74 7.22
N PRO A 678 -19.35 6.82 7.96
CA PRO A 678 -20.48 7.69 7.65
C PRO A 678 -20.35 8.29 6.25
N PHE A 679 -21.34 8.03 5.41
CA PHE A 679 -21.43 8.55 4.05
C PHE A 679 -22.89 8.79 3.68
N PRO A 680 -23.25 9.77 2.83
CA PRO A 680 -24.62 10.00 2.47
C PRO A 680 -25.30 8.80 1.83
N SER A 681 -26.53 8.54 2.17
CA SER A 681 -27.37 7.54 1.50
C SER A 681 -27.77 8.08 0.11
N ILE A 682 -27.46 7.30 -0.94
CA ILE A 682 -27.67 7.70 -2.33
C ILE A 682 -28.53 6.67 -3.06
N ASP A 683 -29.60 7.12 -3.66
CA ASP A 683 -30.45 6.29 -4.52
C ASP A 683 -29.93 6.32 -5.97
N PHE A 684 -28.99 5.45 -6.26
CA PHE A 684 -28.36 5.37 -7.59
C PHE A 684 -29.34 4.88 -8.67
N VAL A 685 -30.33 4.06 -8.32
CA VAL A 685 -31.32 3.58 -9.29
C VAL A 685 -32.15 4.76 -9.81
N ARG A 686 -32.56 5.66 -8.95
CA ARG A 686 -33.27 6.88 -9.35
C ARG A 686 -32.37 7.76 -10.22
N LEU A 687 -31.12 8.00 -9.78
CA LEU A 687 -30.19 8.87 -10.48
C LEU A 687 -29.82 8.35 -11.89
N ASP A 688 -29.68 7.05 -12.06
CA ASP A 688 -29.38 6.43 -13.35
C ASP A 688 -30.53 6.63 -14.37
N ASN A 689 -31.76 6.92 -13.89
CA ASN A 689 -32.96 7.15 -14.71
C ASN A 689 -33.30 8.63 -14.90
N GLU A 690 -32.61 9.55 -14.22
CA GLU A 690 -32.82 10.98 -14.34
C GLU A 690 -31.86 11.60 -15.38
N PRO A 691 -32.18 12.77 -15.97
CA PRO A 691 -31.26 13.49 -16.85
C PRO A 691 -29.95 13.80 -16.15
N GLN A 692 -28.85 13.67 -16.89
CA GLN A 692 -27.51 13.94 -16.38
C GLN A 692 -27.33 15.42 -16.03
N GLN A 693 -26.65 15.68 -14.91
CA GLN A 693 -26.37 17.02 -14.39
C GLN A 693 -24.86 17.22 -14.24
N GLU A 694 -24.41 18.46 -14.31
CA GLU A 694 -23.02 18.85 -14.11
C GLU A 694 -22.55 18.64 -12.68
N LEU A 695 -23.47 18.80 -11.72
CA LEU A 695 -23.23 18.68 -10.28
C LEU A 695 -24.37 17.91 -9.61
N TYR A 696 -23.98 17.01 -8.72
CA TYR A 696 -24.88 16.32 -7.79
C TYR A 696 -24.50 16.66 -6.36
N VAL A 697 -25.51 16.98 -5.53
CA VAL A 697 -25.35 17.32 -4.12
C VAL A 697 -25.99 16.24 -3.27
N PHE A 698 -25.20 15.62 -2.42
CA PHE A 698 -25.65 14.57 -1.50
C PHE A 698 -25.44 15.00 -0.06
N GLU A 699 -26.52 14.98 0.71
CA GLU A 699 -26.52 15.29 2.13
C GLU A 699 -27.45 14.33 2.85
N ASP A 700 -26.97 13.72 3.92
CA ASP A 700 -27.78 12.89 4.80
C ASP A 700 -28.22 13.72 6.01
N LYS A 701 -29.49 14.09 6.04
CA LYS A 701 -30.06 14.89 7.14
C LYS A 701 -30.24 14.07 8.42
N GLU A 702 -30.39 12.75 8.28
CA GLU A 702 -30.56 11.83 9.41
C GLU A 702 -29.23 11.43 10.02
N ASN A 703 -28.15 11.49 9.25
CA ASN A 703 -26.80 11.18 9.71
C ASN A 703 -25.85 12.40 9.62
N PRO A 704 -25.85 13.28 10.62
CA PRO A 704 -25.00 14.48 10.59
C PRO A 704 -23.50 14.20 10.69
N LYS A 705 -23.09 12.94 10.92
CA LYS A 705 -21.68 12.54 10.87
C LYS A 705 -21.18 12.33 9.44
N ALA A 706 -22.10 12.06 8.49
CA ALA A 706 -21.72 11.91 7.08
C ALA A 706 -21.34 13.28 6.49
N PRO A 707 -20.28 13.38 5.70
CA PRO A 707 -19.94 14.62 5.01
C PRO A 707 -21.02 14.96 3.96
N ILE A 708 -21.15 16.24 3.61
CA ILE A 708 -21.86 16.65 2.40
C ILE A 708 -20.95 16.31 1.22
N VAL A 709 -21.48 15.71 0.15
CA VAL A 709 -20.72 15.34 -1.03
C VAL A 709 -21.25 16.09 -2.24
N LEU A 710 -20.37 16.88 -2.87
CA LEU A 710 -20.59 17.50 -4.17
C LEU A 710 -19.86 16.65 -5.21
N TYR A 711 -20.60 16.08 -6.16
CA TYR A 711 -20.06 15.21 -7.19
C TYR A 711 -20.14 15.83 -8.56
N PHE A 712 -18.98 16.04 -9.18
CA PHE A 712 -18.84 16.55 -10.53
C PHE A 712 -18.38 15.40 -11.46
N PRO A 713 -19.29 14.79 -12.22
CA PRO A 713 -18.91 13.80 -13.23
C PRO A 713 -18.25 14.47 -14.46
N LEU A 714 -17.57 13.68 -15.27
CA LEU A 714 -17.01 14.13 -16.54
C LEU A 714 -18.11 14.25 -17.61
N LEU A 715 -18.70 15.42 -17.71
CA LEU A 715 -19.83 15.69 -18.62
C LEU A 715 -19.72 17.05 -19.29
N ASN A 716 -20.28 17.12 -20.51
CA ASN A 716 -20.57 18.37 -21.21
C ASN A 716 -22.09 18.49 -21.35
N VAL A 717 -22.75 19.11 -20.38
CA VAL A 717 -24.22 19.26 -20.34
C VAL A 717 -24.63 20.60 -20.94
N THR A 718 -24.26 21.71 -20.29
CA THR A 718 -24.66 23.06 -20.74
C THR A 718 -23.53 23.85 -21.39
N TYR A 719 -22.27 23.44 -21.24
CA TYR A 719 -21.14 24.12 -21.87
C TYR A 719 -21.23 24.17 -23.39
N LYS A 720 -21.83 23.18 -24.02
CA LYS A 720 -22.10 23.17 -25.47
C LYS A 720 -23.02 24.33 -25.92
N GLU A 721 -23.83 24.87 -25.01
CA GLU A 721 -24.76 25.96 -25.29
C GLU A 721 -24.29 27.31 -24.74
N PHE A 722 -23.46 27.29 -23.68
CA PHE A 722 -23.00 28.50 -22.99
C PHE A 722 -21.46 28.52 -22.92
N LYS A 723 -20.84 29.62 -23.27
CA LYS A 723 -19.39 29.82 -23.16
C LYS A 723 -18.94 30.28 -21.76
N ALA A 724 -19.86 30.84 -21.00
CA ALA A 724 -19.70 31.20 -19.60
C ALA A 724 -21.07 31.13 -18.92
N PRO A 725 -21.18 31.13 -17.58
CA PRO A 725 -22.47 31.10 -16.90
C PRO A 725 -23.39 32.22 -17.37
N GLY A 726 -24.57 31.84 -17.90
CA GLY A 726 -25.58 32.76 -18.41
C GLY A 726 -25.22 33.46 -19.74
N VAL A 727 -24.11 33.11 -20.39
CA VAL A 727 -23.67 33.72 -21.66
C VAL A 727 -23.80 32.70 -22.79
N PRO A 728 -24.86 32.78 -23.62
CA PRO A 728 -25.07 31.85 -24.73
C PRO A 728 -23.93 31.91 -25.77
N ARG A 729 -23.69 30.80 -26.42
CA ARG A 729 -22.80 30.73 -27.59
C ARG A 729 -23.52 31.30 -28.82
N VAL A 730 -22.84 32.16 -29.56
CA VAL A 730 -23.37 32.81 -30.73
C VAL A 730 -22.43 32.59 -31.95
N GLY A 731 -23.02 32.15 -33.05
CA GLY A 731 -22.28 31.88 -34.28
C GLY A 731 -21.62 30.47 -34.29
N GLU A 732 -21.30 30.05 -35.50
CA GLU A 732 -20.82 28.68 -35.78
C GLU A 732 -19.50 28.35 -35.04
N ALA A 733 -18.57 29.31 -34.93
CA ALA A 733 -17.28 29.13 -34.29
C ALA A 733 -17.41 28.89 -32.76
N GLU A 734 -18.27 29.66 -32.07
CA GLU A 734 -18.49 29.49 -30.63
C GLU A 734 -19.25 28.21 -30.34
N ILE A 735 -20.22 27.85 -31.17
CA ILE A 735 -21.00 26.60 -31.02
C ILE A 735 -20.04 25.41 -31.17
N LYS A 736 -19.18 25.42 -32.20
CA LYS A 736 -18.18 24.36 -32.39
C LYS A 736 -17.20 24.26 -31.22
N ALA A 737 -16.78 25.37 -30.65
CA ALA A 737 -15.88 25.40 -29.48
C ALA A 737 -16.52 24.80 -28.23
N GLY A 738 -17.86 24.74 -28.16
CA GLY A 738 -18.58 24.06 -27.08
C GLY A 738 -18.73 22.55 -27.25
N GLU A 739 -18.44 22.03 -28.42
CA GLU A 739 -18.53 20.58 -28.74
C GLU A 739 -17.29 19.83 -28.24
N VAL A 740 -17.14 19.73 -26.92
CA VAL A 740 -16.03 18.98 -26.29
C VAL A 740 -16.51 17.56 -26.07
N ASP A 741 -15.90 16.62 -26.81
CA ASP A 741 -16.27 15.19 -26.73
C ASP A 741 -15.57 14.49 -25.58
N VAL A 742 -16.30 14.30 -24.49
CA VAL A 742 -15.85 13.54 -23.30
C VAL A 742 -16.55 12.19 -23.17
N ARG A 743 -17.16 11.69 -24.24
CA ARG A 743 -18.05 10.52 -24.18
C ARG A 743 -17.81 9.47 -25.25
N THR A 744 -17.62 9.86 -26.49
CA THR A 744 -17.62 8.90 -27.61
C THR A 744 -16.27 8.22 -27.81
N SER A 745 -16.29 7.12 -28.56
CA SER A 745 -15.08 6.39 -28.94
C SER A 745 -14.07 7.20 -29.79
N ASN A 746 -14.49 8.34 -30.35
CA ASN A 746 -13.64 9.24 -31.12
C ASN A 746 -13.03 10.37 -30.29
N SER A 747 -13.32 10.43 -29.00
CA SER A 747 -12.81 11.46 -28.09
C SER A 747 -11.28 11.49 -28.09
N PRO A 748 -10.66 12.67 -28.08
CA PRO A 748 -9.22 12.81 -27.89
C PRO A 748 -8.78 12.52 -26.45
N TYR A 749 -9.72 12.44 -25.51
CA TYR A 749 -9.46 12.31 -24.07
C TYR A 749 -9.46 10.89 -23.55
N LYS A 750 -9.43 9.88 -24.43
CA LYS A 750 -9.31 8.48 -24.04
C LYS A 750 -8.07 8.24 -23.17
N THR A 751 -8.17 7.31 -22.27
CA THR A 751 -7.12 6.98 -21.29
C THR A 751 -5.74 6.72 -21.92
N ASN A 752 -5.70 6.13 -23.11
CA ASN A 752 -4.44 5.81 -23.82
C ASN A 752 -3.82 7.01 -24.54
N ASN A 753 -4.50 8.15 -24.65
CA ASN A 753 -3.95 9.36 -25.25
C ASN A 753 -3.17 10.11 -24.18
N MET A 754 -1.85 10.03 -24.26
CA MET A 754 -0.96 10.63 -23.27
C MET A 754 -0.68 12.11 -23.55
N THR A 755 -0.89 12.57 -24.77
CA THR A 755 -0.65 13.95 -25.20
C THR A 755 -1.83 14.46 -26.01
N TYR A 756 -2.09 15.77 -25.94
CA TYR A 756 -3.21 16.43 -26.63
C TYR A 756 -2.72 17.50 -27.59
N SER A 757 -3.56 17.85 -28.57
CA SER A 757 -3.41 19.10 -29.27
C SER A 757 -3.61 20.27 -28.32
N LYS A 758 -3.12 21.46 -28.71
CA LYS A 758 -3.33 22.68 -27.91
C LYS A 758 -4.82 22.98 -27.73
N GLU A 759 -5.59 22.82 -28.81
CA GLU A 759 -7.02 23.02 -28.84
C GLU A 759 -7.74 22.05 -27.88
N ASP A 760 -7.42 20.77 -27.92
CA ASP A 760 -8.04 19.76 -27.07
C ASP A 760 -7.70 19.96 -25.59
N TYR A 761 -6.45 20.32 -25.29
CA TYR A 761 -6.02 20.64 -23.95
C TYR A 761 -6.82 21.83 -23.37
N GLN A 762 -6.87 22.94 -24.12
CA GLN A 762 -7.60 24.14 -23.70
C GLN A 762 -9.10 23.86 -23.56
N ALA A 763 -9.69 23.11 -24.50
CA ALA A 763 -11.10 22.76 -24.48
C ALA A 763 -11.50 21.99 -23.20
N LEU A 764 -10.70 21.04 -22.78
CA LEU A 764 -10.99 20.28 -21.55
C LEU A 764 -10.81 21.13 -20.29
N VAL A 765 -9.77 21.96 -20.24
CA VAL A 765 -9.58 22.92 -19.14
C VAL A 765 -10.80 23.83 -19.01
N GLU A 766 -11.28 24.42 -20.11
CA GLU A 766 -12.39 25.35 -20.09
C GLU A 766 -13.71 24.66 -19.76
N LEU A 767 -13.97 23.45 -20.25
CA LEU A 767 -15.15 22.67 -19.88
C LEU A 767 -15.20 22.40 -18.37
N MET A 768 -14.10 21.93 -17.77
CA MET A 768 -14.07 21.62 -16.34
C MET A 768 -14.16 22.87 -15.48
N SER A 769 -13.54 23.98 -15.92
CA SER A 769 -13.67 25.27 -15.27
C SER A 769 -15.12 25.79 -15.31
N TYR A 770 -15.77 25.66 -16.46
CA TYR A 770 -17.15 26.05 -16.64
C TYR A 770 -18.11 25.25 -15.74
N ASN A 771 -17.96 23.94 -15.69
CA ASN A 771 -18.82 23.09 -14.85
C ASN A 771 -18.79 23.51 -13.37
N VAL A 772 -17.64 23.97 -12.90
CA VAL A 772 -17.49 24.52 -11.55
C VAL A 772 -18.14 25.91 -11.44
N THR A 773 -17.77 26.83 -12.30
CA THR A 773 -18.25 28.22 -12.23
C THR A 773 -19.75 28.35 -12.46
N ASN A 774 -20.31 27.52 -13.34
CA ASN A 774 -21.76 27.49 -13.60
C ASN A 774 -22.58 27.02 -12.40
N ASN A 775 -21.98 26.28 -11.49
CA ASN A 775 -22.62 25.72 -10.28
C ASN A 775 -22.19 26.42 -8.99
N LYS A 776 -21.71 27.67 -9.11
CA LYS A 776 -21.23 28.47 -7.97
C LYS A 776 -22.25 28.53 -6.83
N GLU A 777 -23.52 28.86 -7.14
CA GLU A 777 -24.54 29.02 -6.10
C GLU A 777 -24.81 27.72 -5.32
N SER A 778 -24.86 26.58 -6.01
CA SER A 778 -25.03 25.28 -5.37
C SER A 778 -23.82 24.88 -4.49
N ILE A 779 -22.61 25.24 -4.91
CA ILE A 779 -21.39 25.04 -4.12
C ILE A 779 -21.43 25.90 -2.85
N LEU A 780 -21.77 27.20 -2.98
CA LEU A 780 -21.86 28.12 -1.84
C LEU A 780 -22.96 27.72 -0.85
N GLU A 781 -24.07 27.24 -1.36
CA GLU A 781 -25.17 26.74 -0.52
C GLU A 781 -24.73 25.51 0.30
N ALA A 782 -24.01 24.59 -0.33
CA ALA A 782 -23.47 23.41 0.36
C ALA A 782 -22.41 23.80 1.42
N ILE A 783 -21.57 24.76 1.13
CA ILE A 783 -20.59 25.31 2.09
C ILE A 783 -21.31 25.97 3.26
N HIS A 784 -22.36 26.73 3.00
CA HIS A 784 -23.17 27.35 4.05
C HIS A 784 -23.78 26.29 4.98
N ARG A 785 -24.37 25.24 4.41
CA ARG A 785 -24.89 24.10 5.21
C ARG A 785 -23.82 23.39 6.03
N ALA A 786 -22.63 23.23 5.45
CA ALA A 786 -21.49 22.63 6.17
C ALA A 786 -21.09 23.49 7.38
N LEU A 787 -21.09 24.83 7.23
CA LEU A 787 -20.84 25.77 8.32
C LEU A 787 -21.92 25.66 9.41
N GLU A 788 -23.19 25.68 9.05
CA GLU A 788 -24.31 25.53 10.01
C GLU A 788 -24.24 24.20 10.76
N ARG A 789 -23.94 23.11 10.09
CA ARG A 789 -23.78 21.79 10.70
C ARG A 789 -22.59 21.75 11.65
N LYS A 790 -21.47 22.40 11.31
CA LYS A 790 -20.29 22.50 12.17
C LYS A 790 -20.61 23.29 13.44
N GLU A 791 -21.33 24.41 13.33
CA GLU A 791 -21.78 25.23 14.46
C GLU A 791 -22.72 24.47 15.40
N SER A 792 -23.63 23.66 14.87
CA SER A 792 -24.58 22.88 15.65
C SER A 792 -23.92 21.75 16.46
N LYS A 793 -22.74 21.28 16.05
CA LYS A 793 -21.98 20.25 16.77
C LYS A 793 -21.25 20.80 18.01
N ILE A 794 -21.12 22.11 18.15
CA ILE A 794 -20.44 22.74 19.29
C ILE A 794 -21.42 22.79 20.46
N PRO A 795 -21.12 22.24 21.65
CA PRO A 795 -21.95 22.35 22.82
C PRO A 795 -22.17 23.83 23.15
N GLN A 796 -23.43 24.26 23.17
CA GLN A 796 -23.80 25.57 23.73
C GLN A 796 -23.64 25.46 25.25
N TYR A 797 -22.51 25.95 25.78
CA TYR A 797 -22.45 26.24 27.20
C TYR A 797 -23.44 27.40 27.44
N HIS A 798 -24.61 27.10 27.99
CA HIS A 798 -25.44 28.13 28.61
C HIS A 798 -24.62 28.66 29.79
N ASP A 799 -24.13 29.88 29.64
CA ASP A 799 -23.67 30.67 30.78
C ASP A 799 -24.81 30.73 31.79
N ALA A 800 -24.66 29.99 32.90
CA ALA A 800 -25.52 30.07 34.06
C ALA A 800 -24.91 31.05 35.06
#